data_583a52dd89e3b3b21b86adf34ad93377
#
_entry.id   583a52dd89e3b3b21b86adf34ad93377
#
_cell.length_a   1.000
_cell.length_b   1.000
_cell.length_c   1.000
_cell.angle_alpha   90.00
_cell.angle_beta   90.00
_cell.angle_gamma   90.00
#
_symmetry.space_group_name_H-M   'P 1'
#
loop_
_entity.id
_entity.type
_entity.pdbx_description
1 polymer ?
#
loop_
_entity_poly.entity_id
_entity_poly.type
_entity_poly.pdbx_seq_one_letter_code
_entity_poly.pdbx_strand_id
1 'polypeptide(L)'
;MSHKYVYLFTEGNGKMRELLGGKGANLAEMTNIGLPVPQGFTISTEACTKYYEDGRTINPEIQAEIMEYVEKMEKITGKKFGDKENPLLVSVRSGARASMPGMMDTILNLGLNEDVVEVLAAKSGNPRWAWDCYRRFIQMYSDVVMEVGKKYFEALIDQMKERKGVTQDVELGAEDLKELAMQFKAEYRTKLGEDFPTDPVEQLMGAIKAVFRSWDNPRANVYRRDNDIPYSWGTAVNVQSMAFGNMGDDCGTGVAYTRNPATGEKALFGEFLTNAQGEDVVAGVRTPMPITQMAEKFPEAFAQFENVCQILESHYHDMQDMEFTVENGKLYMLQTRNGKRTAAAALKIACDLVDEGMIDEKQAVAMIEPRTLDTLLHPQFDPAALKATQPVARALAASPGAACGKIVFSAEDAKAWAARGEKVVLVRLETSPEDIEGMKSAQGILTVRGGMTSHAAVVARGMGTCCVSGCSAIVMDEENKQFTLAGKTYHEGDFLSLDGSTGCVYDGVIPTREAQIAGEFGRIMAWADKYRRLEVRTNADTPRDARKARELGAQGIGLCRTEHMFFEEGRIGAFREMICSDTVEEREKALAKILPMQQSDFEALYEAMEGYPVTIRFLDPPLHEFVPTTEPEIEELAAAQGKSVQEIKDIIASLHEANPMMGHRGCRLSVTYPEIAAMQTKAVIRAALKVKAAHPDWPLTPEIMIPLVGDVKELKNVKDVVVKTADAEIAAAGIDLKYAVGTMIEIPRACLTADEIAKEAEFFCFGTNDLTQMTFGFSRDDAGKFLDAYYDSKIYESDPFAKLDQTGVGRLMEMAVKLGRSTRPDLHLGICGEHGGDPMSVEFCHRIGLDYVSCSPFRVPIARLAAAQAAIREAQ
;
A
#
# COMPACT_ATOMS: atom_id res chain seq x y z
N MET A 1 -36.02 -22.65 4.87
CA MET A 1 -35.63 -21.73 5.96
C MET A 1 -35.18 -20.41 5.35
N SER A 2 -35.71 -19.28 5.86
CA SER A 2 -35.28 -17.96 5.42
C SER A 2 -33.81 -17.71 5.85
N HIS A 3 -33.07 -17.02 5.02
CA HIS A 3 -31.68 -16.66 5.32
C HIS A 3 -31.63 -15.69 6.50
N LYS A 4 -30.62 -15.87 7.38
CA LYS A 4 -30.43 -14.98 8.55
C LYS A 4 -29.48 -13.84 8.20
N TYR A 5 -29.93 -12.59 8.39
CA TYR A 5 -29.14 -11.40 8.11
C TYR A 5 -28.76 -10.60 9.37
N VAL A 6 -29.42 -10.85 10.50
CA VAL A 6 -29.27 -10.06 11.72
C VAL A 6 -28.90 -10.98 12.91
N TYR A 7 -27.98 -10.50 13.76
CA TYR A 7 -27.44 -11.26 14.88
C TYR A 7 -27.39 -10.42 16.13
N LEU A 8 -27.95 -10.89 17.26
CA LEU A 8 -27.69 -10.28 18.56
C LEU A 8 -26.19 -10.44 18.90
N PHE A 9 -25.64 -9.54 19.74
CA PHE A 9 -24.27 -9.71 20.21
C PHE A 9 -24.07 -11.05 20.91
N THR A 10 -25.09 -11.56 21.61
CA THR A 10 -25.06 -12.89 22.25
C THR A 10 -25.13 -14.05 21.27
N GLU A 11 -25.52 -13.82 20.03
CA GLU A 11 -25.57 -14.85 18.97
C GLU A 11 -24.28 -14.92 18.14
N GLY A 12 -23.40 -13.94 18.25
CA GLY A 12 -22.16 -13.86 17.50
C GLY A 12 -20.92 -14.21 18.34
N ASN A 13 -19.77 -14.21 17.69
CA ASN A 13 -18.47 -14.40 18.34
C ASN A 13 -17.35 -13.77 17.49
N GLY A 14 -16.14 -13.72 18.02
CA GLY A 14 -14.98 -13.12 17.38
C GLY A 14 -14.51 -13.79 16.09
N LYS A 15 -14.95 -15.02 15.81
CA LYS A 15 -14.61 -15.76 14.58
C LYS A 15 -15.53 -15.39 13.41
N MET A 16 -16.61 -14.66 13.65
CA MET A 16 -17.61 -14.29 12.64
C MET A 16 -17.29 -12.95 11.98
N ARG A 17 -16.03 -12.60 11.86
CA ARG A 17 -15.58 -11.31 11.31
C ARG A 17 -16.05 -11.07 9.88
N GLU A 18 -16.12 -12.12 9.06
CA GLU A 18 -16.59 -12.00 7.67
C GLU A 18 -18.03 -11.54 7.58
N LEU A 19 -18.84 -12.01 8.50
CA LEU A 19 -20.29 -11.79 8.53
C LEU A 19 -20.67 -10.54 9.34
N LEU A 20 -20.02 -10.34 10.49
CA LEU A 20 -20.35 -9.28 11.43
C LEU A 20 -19.46 -8.03 11.31
N GLY A 21 -18.44 -8.10 10.48
CA GLY A 21 -17.38 -7.09 10.44
C GLY A 21 -16.48 -7.16 11.67
N GLY A 22 -15.44 -6.35 11.70
CA GLY A 22 -14.50 -6.33 12.83
C GLY A 22 -15.15 -5.85 14.12
N LYS A 23 -15.89 -4.75 14.06
CA LYS A 23 -16.56 -4.19 15.25
C LYS A 23 -17.63 -5.10 15.81
N GLY A 24 -18.49 -5.64 14.94
CA GLY A 24 -19.58 -6.54 15.37
C GLY A 24 -19.08 -7.83 16.00
N ALA A 25 -18.06 -8.44 15.40
CA ALA A 25 -17.44 -9.64 15.94
C ALA A 25 -16.81 -9.40 17.31
N ASN A 26 -16.14 -8.27 17.49
CA ASN A 26 -15.52 -7.93 18.78
C ASN A 26 -16.54 -7.54 19.86
N LEU A 27 -17.63 -6.87 19.49
CA LEU A 27 -18.73 -6.60 20.42
C LEU A 27 -19.38 -7.90 20.92
N ALA A 28 -19.58 -8.84 20.00
CA ALA A 28 -20.08 -10.17 20.35
C ALA A 28 -19.10 -10.93 21.27
N GLU A 29 -17.81 -10.90 20.94
CA GLU A 29 -16.77 -11.57 21.73
C GLU A 29 -16.65 -10.99 23.14
N MET A 30 -16.63 -9.65 23.27
CA MET A 30 -16.62 -8.99 24.58
C MET A 30 -17.86 -9.34 25.41
N THR A 31 -19.01 -9.45 24.77
CA THR A 31 -20.25 -9.87 25.44
C THR A 31 -20.12 -11.30 25.96
N ASN A 32 -19.59 -12.20 25.14
CA ASN A 32 -19.45 -13.62 25.49
C ASN A 32 -18.47 -13.87 26.64
N ILE A 33 -17.43 -13.07 26.75
CA ILE A 33 -16.46 -13.20 27.85
C ILE A 33 -16.88 -12.41 29.10
N GLY A 34 -18.07 -11.85 29.11
CA GLY A 34 -18.68 -11.24 30.31
C GLY A 34 -18.30 -9.80 30.57
N LEU A 35 -17.76 -9.07 29.59
CA LEU A 35 -17.46 -7.65 29.77
C LEU A 35 -18.71 -6.76 29.68
N PRO A 36 -18.69 -5.58 30.30
CA PRO A 36 -19.86 -4.68 30.35
C PRO A 36 -20.04 -3.95 29.01
N VAL A 37 -20.75 -4.59 28.07
CA VAL A 37 -21.04 -4.06 26.75
C VAL A 37 -22.51 -3.67 26.67
N PRO A 38 -22.86 -2.43 26.26
CA PRO A 38 -24.26 -2.11 25.95
C PRO A 38 -24.77 -3.05 24.87
N GLN A 39 -25.90 -3.68 25.09
CA GLN A 39 -26.41 -4.72 24.22
C GLN A 39 -26.95 -4.17 22.91
N GLY A 40 -27.00 -5.00 21.89
CA GLY A 40 -27.47 -4.64 20.58
C GLY A 40 -27.41 -5.81 19.60
N PHE A 41 -27.52 -5.48 18.33
CA PHE A 41 -27.43 -6.45 17.24
C PHE A 41 -26.61 -5.91 16.08
N THR A 42 -26.14 -6.85 15.25
CA THR A 42 -25.39 -6.54 14.04
C THR A 42 -26.17 -7.00 12.82
N ILE A 43 -26.34 -6.10 11.85
CA ILE A 43 -26.86 -6.40 10.52
C ILE A 43 -25.65 -6.80 9.67
N SER A 44 -25.68 -8.00 9.11
CA SER A 44 -24.52 -8.64 8.48
C SER A 44 -24.06 -7.96 7.19
N THR A 45 -22.83 -8.26 6.80
CA THR A 45 -22.26 -7.85 5.50
C THR A 45 -23.06 -8.41 4.33
N GLU A 46 -23.70 -9.56 4.49
CA GLU A 46 -24.59 -10.16 3.48
C GLU A 46 -25.79 -9.27 3.20
N ALA A 47 -26.34 -8.61 4.21
CA ALA A 47 -27.41 -7.64 4.04
C ALA A 47 -26.98 -6.43 3.22
N CYS A 48 -25.73 -5.98 3.37
CA CYS A 48 -25.15 -4.92 2.56
C CYS A 48 -25.04 -5.33 1.09
N THR A 49 -24.54 -6.53 0.83
CA THR A 49 -24.45 -7.09 -0.52
C THR A 49 -25.82 -7.15 -1.16
N LYS A 50 -26.82 -7.61 -0.42
CA LYS A 50 -28.20 -7.69 -0.89
C LYS A 50 -28.80 -6.31 -1.20
N TYR A 51 -28.46 -5.31 -0.38
CA TYR A 51 -28.87 -3.91 -0.61
C TYR A 51 -28.42 -3.42 -1.99
N TYR A 52 -27.19 -3.70 -2.40
CA TYR A 52 -26.69 -3.31 -3.71
C TYR A 52 -27.27 -4.15 -4.85
N GLU A 53 -27.47 -5.45 -4.64
CA GLU A 53 -28.13 -6.33 -5.61
C GLU A 53 -29.58 -5.89 -5.89
N ASP A 54 -30.27 -5.39 -4.87
CA ASP A 54 -31.66 -4.92 -4.96
C ASP A 54 -31.79 -3.44 -5.38
N GLY A 55 -30.75 -2.89 -5.99
CA GLY A 55 -30.77 -1.52 -6.52
C GLY A 55 -30.73 -0.43 -5.44
N ARG A 56 -29.95 -0.62 -4.41
CA ARG A 56 -29.76 0.29 -3.26
C ARG A 56 -31.02 0.46 -2.44
N THR A 57 -31.72 -0.64 -2.22
CA THR A 57 -32.89 -0.72 -1.35
C THR A 57 -32.78 -1.88 -0.38
N ILE A 58 -33.29 -1.71 0.82
CA ILE A 58 -33.42 -2.80 1.79
C ILE A 58 -34.71 -3.53 1.51
N ASN A 59 -34.63 -4.83 1.17
CA ASN A 59 -35.83 -5.59 0.84
C ASN A 59 -36.75 -5.79 2.07
N PRO A 60 -38.04 -6.05 1.85
CA PRO A 60 -38.98 -6.20 2.96
C PRO A 60 -38.66 -7.32 3.96
N GLU A 61 -38.01 -8.39 3.52
CA GLU A 61 -37.63 -9.52 4.36
C GLU A 61 -36.53 -9.09 5.36
N ILE A 62 -35.48 -8.38 4.87
CA ILE A 62 -34.42 -7.86 5.74
C ILE A 62 -34.99 -6.80 6.69
N GLN A 63 -35.85 -5.91 6.20
CA GLN A 63 -36.50 -4.89 7.03
C GLN A 63 -37.31 -5.52 8.17
N ALA A 64 -38.08 -6.55 7.87
CA ALA A 64 -38.84 -7.28 8.87
C ALA A 64 -37.95 -7.94 9.93
N GLU A 65 -36.84 -8.53 9.51
CA GLU A 65 -35.88 -9.12 10.42
C GLU A 65 -35.24 -8.06 11.33
N ILE A 66 -34.88 -6.91 10.78
CA ILE A 66 -34.34 -5.78 11.57
C ILE A 66 -35.36 -5.38 12.65
N MET A 67 -36.63 -5.26 12.30
CA MET A 67 -37.67 -4.90 13.26
C MET A 67 -37.89 -5.97 14.33
N GLU A 68 -37.78 -7.24 13.97
CA GLU A 68 -37.81 -8.35 14.93
C GLU A 68 -36.67 -8.21 15.96
N TYR A 69 -35.49 -7.85 15.51
CA TYR A 69 -34.33 -7.71 16.40
C TYR A 69 -34.36 -6.43 17.22
N VAL A 70 -35.00 -5.38 16.74
CA VAL A 70 -35.34 -4.20 17.57
C VAL A 70 -36.22 -4.64 18.75
N GLU A 71 -37.24 -5.46 18.50
CA GLU A 71 -38.13 -5.99 19.54
C GLU A 71 -37.37 -6.86 20.54
N LYS A 72 -36.45 -7.72 20.08
CA LYS A 72 -35.58 -8.51 20.96
C LYS A 72 -34.69 -7.61 21.82
N MET A 73 -34.16 -6.55 21.26
CA MET A 73 -33.32 -5.59 21.97
C MET A 73 -34.13 -4.85 23.05
N GLU A 74 -35.35 -4.49 22.75
CA GLU A 74 -36.29 -3.86 23.71
C GLU A 74 -36.51 -4.78 24.93
N LYS A 75 -36.68 -6.08 24.72
CA LYS A 75 -36.80 -7.06 25.78
C LYS A 75 -35.54 -7.20 26.63
N ILE A 76 -34.37 -7.18 26.00
CA ILE A 76 -33.10 -7.29 26.71
C ILE A 76 -32.82 -6.06 27.57
N THR A 77 -33.09 -4.87 27.05
CA THR A 77 -32.79 -3.61 27.75
C THR A 77 -33.89 -3.18 28.71
N GLY A 78 -35.08 -3.71 28.56
CA GLY A 78 -36.25 -3.27 29.32
C GLY A 78 -36.75 -1.89 28.91
N LYS A 79 -36.27 -1.36 27.81
CA LYS A 79 -36.65 -0.04 27.25
C LYS A 79 -37.29 -0.26 25.88
N LYS A 80 -38.17 0.65 25.49
CA LYS A 80 -38.89 0.55 24.23
C LYS A 80 -38.57 1.71 23.31
N PHE A 81 -38.36 1.39 22.06
CA PHE A 81 -37.98 2.36 21.02
C PHE A 81 -39.14 3.29 20.72
N GLY A 82 -38.96 4.59 20.94
CA GLY A 82 -40.03 5.58 20.78
C GLY A 82 -41.03 5.66 21.91
N ASP A 83 -40.81 4.99 23.03
CA ASP A 83 -41.72 4.95 24.16
C ASP A 83 -41.82 6.29 24.90
N LYS A 84 -42.95 6.59 25.43
CA LYS A 84 -43.21 7.79 26.26
C LYS A 84 -42.97 7.54 27.75
N GLU A 85 -42.72 6.31 28.16
CA GLU A 85 -42.46 5.97 29.56
C GLU A 85 -40.99 5.63 29.81
N ASN A 86 -40.36 4.75 29.00
CA ASN A 86 -39.01 4.32 29.14
C ASN A 86 -38.34 4.16 27.77
N PRO A 87 -37.96 5.25 27.11
CA PRO A 87 -37.47 5.21 25.75
C PRO A 87 -36.09 4.60 25.62
N LEU A 88 -35.92 3.76 24.58
CA LEU A 88 -34.65 3.22 24.15
C LEU A 88 -34.03 4.17 23.13
N LEU A 89 -32.78 4.54 23.35
CA LEU A 89 -31.95 5.24 22.36
C LEU A 89 -30.85 4.30 21.88
N VAL A 90 -30.53 4.39 20.61
CA VAL A 90 -29.51 3.52 20.00
C VAL A 90 -28.50 4.33 19.20
N SER A 91 -27.30 3.75 19.03
CA SER A 91 -26.31 4.19 18.04
C SER A 91 -26.38 3.26 16.83
N VAL A 92 -26.04 3.79 15.67
CA VAL A 92 -25.84 3.03 14.43
C VAL A 92 -24.41 3.28 13.97
N ARG A 93 -23.63 2.21 13.88
CA ARG A 93 -22.21 2.27 13.51
C ARG A 93 -21.91 1.32 12.37
N SER A 94 -21.06 1.75 11.45
CA SER A 94 -20.53 0.87 10.42
C SER A 94 -19.50 -0.10 11.00
N GLY A 95 -19.30 -1.23 10.32
CA GLY A 95 -18.30 -2.20 10.71
C GLY A 95 -17.92 -3.08 9.55
N ALA A 96 -16.88 -2.70 8.82
CA ALA A 96 -16.33 -3.55 7.77
C ALA A 96 -15.39 -4.62 8.35
N ARG A 97 -15.11 -5.67 7.57
CA ARG A 97 -14.17 -6.73 7.93
C ARG A 97 -12.78 -6.16 8.22
N ALA A 98 -12.34 -5.20 7.42
CA ALA A 98 -11.10 -4.45 7.62
C ALA A 98 -11.42 -3.05 8.14
N SER A 99 -10.57 -2.52 9.00
CA SER A 99 -10.72 -1.17 9.54
C SER A 99 -10.57 -0.11 8.44
N MET A 100 -11.54 0.81 8.36
CA MET A 100 -11.55 1.93 7.40
C MET A 100 -11.76 3.25 8.16
N PRO A 101 -10.73 3.79 8.82
CA PRO A 101 -10.87 4.98 9.66
C PRO A 101 -11.37 6.21 8.90
N GLY A 102 -12.38 6.88 9.44
CA GLY A 102 -12.92 8.11 8.87
C GLY A 102 -13.67 7.96 7.55
N MET A 103 -13.83 6.72 7.04
CA MET A 103 -14.51 6.48 5.77
C MET A 103 -15.98 6.17 5.93
N MET A 104 -16.39 5.75 7.12
CA MET A 104 -17.74 5.28 7.40
C MET A 104 -18.21 5.89 8.73
N ASP A 105 -19.50 6.19 8.78
CA ASP A 105 -20.04 7.11 9.78
C ASP A 105 -20.72 6.42 10.95
N THR A 106 -20.81 7.15 12.05
CA THR A 106 -21.54 6.78 13.27
C THR A 106 -22.67 7.76 13.49
N ILE A 107 -23.85 7.26 13.85
CA ILE A 107 -25.00 8.09 14.21
C ILE A 107 -25.41 7.72 15.63
N LEU A 108 -25.42 8.71 16.54
CA LEU A 108 -25.77 8.53 17.94
C LEU A 108 -27.17 9.04 18.24
N ASN A 109 -27.75 8.58 19.33
CA ASN A 109 -28.99 9.09 19.91
C ASN A 109 -30.24 8.88 19.04
N LEU A 110 -30.27 7.85 18.22
CA LEU A 110 -31.48 7.54 17.44
C LEU A 110 -32.63 7.14 18.34
N GLY A 111 -33.81 7.57 17.97
CA GLY A 111 -35.02 7.38 18.73
C GLY A 111 -35.56 8.68 19.35
N LEU A 112 -34.80 9.77 19.26
CA LEU A 112 -35.18 11.07 19.79
C LEU A 112 -36.19 11.80 18.89
N ASN A 113 -37.15 12.36 19.51
CA ASN A 113 -38.07 13.36 19.00
C ASN A 113 -38.44 14.28 20.16
N GLU A 114 -39.27 15.29 19.93
CA GLU A 114 -39.63 16.26 20.97
C GLU A 114 -40.28 15.61 22.18
N ASP A 115 -41.19 14.65 21.97
CA ASP A 115 -41.87 13.92 23.05
C ASP A 115 -40.87 13.08 23.87
N VAL A 116 -40.00 12.37 23.24
CA VAL A 116 -38.99 11.53 23.91
C VAL A 116 -37.98 12.37 24.68
N VAL A 117 -37.56 13.51 24.15
CA VAL A 117 -36.66 14.44 24.86
C VAL A 117 -37.25 14.92 26.16
N GLU A 118 -38.52 15.31 26.17
CA GLU A 118 -39.24 15.78 27.39
C GLU A 118 -39.36 14.63 28.40
N VAL A 119 -39.62 13.42 27.98
CA VAL A 119 -39.65 12.23 28.84
C VAL A 119 -38.26 11.99 29.48
N LEU A 120 -37.22 12.03 28.70
CA LEU A 120 -35.85 11.85 29.21
C LEU A 120 -35.45 12.98 30.17
N ALA A 121 -35.80 14.22 29.85
CA ALA A 121 -35.55 15.37 30.71
C ALA A 121 -36.23 15.21 32.09
N ALA A 122 -37.49 14.81 32.09
CA ALA A 122 -38.26 14.59 33.31
C ALA A 122 -37.71 13.39 34.11
N LYS A 123 -37.48 12.27 33.44
CA LYS A 123 -37.05 11.02 34.09
C LYS A 123 -35.62 11.10 34.66
N SER A 124 -34.69 11.75 33.96
CA SER A 124 -33.31 11.92 34.42
C SER A 124 -33.12 13.06 35.42
N GLY A 125 -34.08 14.00 35.47
CA GLY A 125 -33.88 15.25 36.19
C GLY A 125 -32.81 16.15 35.59
N ASN A 126 -32.41 15.89 34.33
CA ASN A 126 -31.35 16.62 33.64
C ASN A 126 -31.81 17.08 32.25
N PRO A 127 -32.59 18.15 32.16
CA PRO A 127 -33.08 18.67 30.88
C PRO A 127 -31.95 19.09 29.93
N ARG A 128 -30.81 19.59 30.47
CA ARG A 128 -29.68 19.99 29.66
C ARG A 128 -29.12 18.80 28.87
N TRP A 129 -28.92 17.67 29.54
CA TRP A 129 -28.44 16.44 28.90
C TRP A 129 -29.39 16.00 27.77
N ALA A 130 -30.68 15.96 28.05
CA ALA A 130 -31.69 15.49 27.08
C ALA A 130 -31.70 16.37 25.81
N TRP A 131 -31.69 17.69 25.98
CA TRP A 131 -31.65 18.61 24.85
C TRP A 131 -30.28 18.63 24.13
N ASP A 132 -29.19 18.41 24.83
CA ASP A 132 -27.87 18.24 24.23
C ASP A 132 -27.84 17.00 23.31
N CYS A 133 -28.40 15.89 23.78
CA CYS A 133 -28.53 14.67 22.97
C CYS A 133 -29.37 14.91 21.72
N TYR A 134 -30.45 15.66 21.82
CA TYR A 134 -31.30 15.94 20.69
C TYR A 134 -30.65 16.83 19.64
N ARG A 135 -30.02 17.92 20.07
CA ARG A 135 -29.30 18.79 19.12
C ARG A 135 -28.16 18.03 18.39
N ARG A 136 -27.44 17.19 19.13
CA ARG A 136 -26.37 16.33 18.54
C ARG A 136 -26.94 15.37 17.52
N PHE A 137 -28.04 14.76 17.83
CA PHE A 137 -28.73 13.83 16.95
C PHE A 137 -29.19 14.51 15.66
N ILE A 138 -29.82 15.67 15.75
CA ILE A 138 -30.27 16.41 14.56
C ILE A 138 -29.08 16.77 13.67
N GLN A 139 -28.01 17.30 14.26
CA GLN A 139 -26.80 17.65 13.52
C GLN A 139 -26.20 16.43 12.81
N MET A 140 -26.00 15.36 13.56
CA MET A 140 -25.36 14.15 13.06
C MET A 140 -26.20 13.45 11.99
N TYR A 141 -27.51 13.34 12.20
CA TYR A 141 -28.44 12.79 11.22
C TYR A 141 -28.46 13.62 9.93
N SER A 142 -28.50 14.93 10.08
CA SER A 142 -28.48 15.85 8.94
C SER A 142 -27.18 15.75 8.12
N ASP A 143 -26.06 15.69 8.81
CA ASP A 143 -24.74 15.61 8.16
C ASP A 143 -24.52 14.23 7.51
N VAL A 144 -24.70 13.17 8.28
CA VAL A 144 -24.36 11.80 7.86
C VAL A 144 -25.43 11.17 6.97
N VAL A 145 -26.68 11.23 7.37
CA VAL A 145 -27.78 10.56 6.66
C VAL A 145 -28.25 11.36 5.44
N MET A 146 -28.39 12.66 5.62
CA MET A 146 -28.97 13.54 4.60
C MET A 146 -27.95 14.38 3.83
N GLU A 147 -26.66 14.25 4.17
CA GLU A 147 -25.55 14.93 3.49
C GLU A 147 -25.64 16.47 3.51
N VAL A 148 -26.28 17.02 4.52
CA VAL A 148 -26.30 18.47 4.79
C VAL A 148 -25.08 18.78 5.67
N GLY A 149 -24.06 19.40 5.16
CA GLY A 149 -22.80 19.60 5.87
C GLY A 149 -22.92 20.15 7.29
N LYS A 150 -22.16 19.61 8.22
CA LYS A 150 -22.18 20.00 9.65
C LYS A 150 -21.83 21.45 9.87
N LYS A 151 -21.14 22.11 8.96
CA LYS A 151 -20.73 23.52 9.03
C LYS A 151 -21.91 24.47 9.28
N TYR A 152 -23.06 24.16 8.73
CA TYR A 152 -24.27 24.98 8.89
C TYR A 152 -24.78 24.96 10.34
N PHE A 153 -24.65 23.83 10.99
CA PHE A 153 -25.05 23.62 12.37
C PHE A 153 -24.01 24.17 13.36
N GLU A 154 -22.74 23.97 13.06
CA GLU A 154 -21.64 24.53 13.84
C GLU A 154 -21.70 26.08 13.88
N ALA A 155 -22.08 26.69 12.75
CA ALA A 155 -22.27 28.13 12.69
C ALA A 155 -23.37 28.61 13.65
N LEU A 156 -24.46 27.86 13.78
CA LEU A 156 -25.55 28.18 14.71
C LEU A 156 -25.10 28.04 16.16
N ILE A 157 -24.30 27.05 16.49
CA ILE A 157 -23.72 26.85 17.82
C ILE A 157 -22.78 28.02 18.16
N ASP A 158 -21.91 28.41 17.24
CA ASP A 158 -20.98 29.53 17.43
C ASP A 158 -21.71 30.85 17.65
N GLN A 159 -22.78 31.11 16.91
CA GLN A 159 -23.64 32.29 17.10
C GLN A 159 -24.31 32.29 18.47
N MET A 160 -24.78 31.14 18.94
CA MET A 160 -25.37 31.00 20.27
C MET A 160 -24.34 31.26 21.38
N LYS A 161 -23.12 30.68 21.24
CA LYS A 161 -22.04 30.94 22.19
C LYS A 161 -21.66 32.42 22.29
N GLU A 162 -21.54 33.06 21.14
CA GLU A 162 -21.22 34.50 21.07
C GLU A 162 -22.31 35.33 21.76
N ARG A 163 -23.57 35.07 21.46
CA ARG A 163 -24.72 35.75 22.06
C ARG A 163 -24.76 35.57 23.56
N LYS A 164 -24.38 34.40 24.06
CA LYS A 164 -24.41 34.09 25.52
C LYS A 164 -23.08 34.41 26.21
N GLY A 165 -22.08 34.80 25.50
CA GLY A 165 -20.77 35.17 26.07
C GLY A 165 -20.00 33.97 26.65
N VAL A 166 -20.20 32.76 26.09
CA VAL A 166 -19.53 31.52 26.50
C VAL A 166 -18.60 30.99 25.39
N THR A 167 -17.63 30.17 25.77
CA THR A 167 -16.65 29.58 24.82
C THR A 167 -16.82 28.09 24.61
N GLN A 168 -17.41 27.38 25.56
CA GLN A 168 -17.57 25.91 25.50
C GLN A 168 -19.03 25.52 25.42
N ASP A 169 -19.31 24.45 24.70
CA ASP A 169 -20.65 23.87 24.56
C ASP A 169 -21.27 23.52 25.93
N VAL A 170 -20.43 23.01 26.84
CA VAL A 170 -20.86 22.60 28.17
C VAL A 170 -21.40 23.75 29.02
N GLU A 171 -21.08 24.99 28.68
CA GLU A 171 -21.56 26.21 29.36
C GLU A 171 -22.96 26.64 28.93
N LEU A 172 -23.49 26.06 27.86
CA LEU A 172 -24.86 26.32 27.41
C LEU A 172 -25.87 25.60 28.30
N GLY A 173 -26.91 26.30 28.67
CA GLY A 173 -27.97 25.75 29.51
C GLY A 173 -29.01 24.96 28.74
N ALA A 174 -29.96 24.33 29.45
CA ALA A 174 -31.03 23.53 28.87
C ALA A 174 -31.91 24.32 27.89
N GLU A 175 -32.28 25.55 28.22
CA GLU A 175 -33.07 26.38 27.30
C GLU A 175 -32.31 26.81 26.05
N ASP A 176 -31.00 27.06 26.19
CA ASP A 176 -30.12 27.38 25.06
C ASP A 176 -30.06 26.21 24.09
N LEU A 177 -29.90 24.99 24.59
CA LEU A 177 -29.82 23.77 23.79
C LEU A 177 -31.16 23.42 23.15
N LYS A 178 -32.26 23.69 23.84
CA LYS A 178 -33.60 23.55 23.27
C LYS A 178 -33.79 24.49 22.08
N GLU A 179 -33.40 25.75 22.22
CA GLU A 179 -33.42 26.74 21.15
C GLU A 179 -32.56 26.31 19.96
N LEU A 180 -31.33 25.82 20.22
CA LEU A 180 -30.44 25.27 19.19
C LEU A 180 -31.08 24.09 18.45
N ALA A 181 -31.70 23.17 19.18
CA ALA A 181 -32.38 22.03 18.56
C ALA A 181 -33.47 22.48 17.61
N MET A 182 -34.25 23.49 18.00
CA MET A 182 -35.27 24.05 17.12
C MET A 182 -34.71 24.77 15.91
N GLN A 183 -33.58 25.49 16.08
CA GLN A 183 -32.85 26.12 14.98
C GLN A 183 -32.29 25.07 14.02
N PHE A 184 -31.79 23.96 14.54
CA PHE A 184 -31.27 22.85 13.73
C PHE A 184 -32.42 22.20 12.91
N LYS A 185 -33.57 22.01 13.48
CA LYS A 185 -34.76 21.49 12.74
C LYS A 185 -35.17 22.45 11.63
N ALA A 186 -35.15 23.75 11.90
CA ALA A 186 -35.42 24.78 10.90
C ALA A 186 -34.39 24.76 9.76
N GLU A 187 -33.11 24.62 10.09
CA GLU A 187 -32.02 24.50 9.09
C GLU A 187 -32.19 23.25 8.21
N TYR A 188 -32.54 22.11 8.82
CA TYR A 188 -32.86 20.88 8.11
C TYR A 188 -34.00 21.10 7.09
N ARG A 189 -35.08 21.73 7.52
CA ARG A 189 -36.22 22.04 6.65
C ARG A 189 -35.84 23.00 5.52
N THR A 190 -35.04 24.02 5.83
CA THR A 190 -34.55 24.99 4.83
C THR A 190 -33.73 24.32 3.75
N LYS A 191 -32.83 23.40 4.13
CA LYS A 191 -31.91 22.73 3.20
C LYS A 191 -32.59 21.62 2.40
N LEU A 192 -33.56 20.89 2.99
CA LEU A 192 -34.15 19.69 2.39
C LEU A 192 -35.58 19.82 1.96
N GLY A 193 -36.27 20.88 2.38
CA GLY A 193 -37.70 21.11 2.04
C GLY A 193 -38.70 20.21 2.75
N GLU A 194 -38.25 19.45 3.74
CA GLU A 194 -39.08 18.53 4.53
C GLU A 194 -38.72 18.63 6.02
N ASP A 195 -39.65 18.21 6.89
CA ASP A 195 -39.46 18.23 8.34
C ASP A 195 -38.47 17.12 8.76
N PHE A 196 -37.74 17.38 9.85
CA PHE A 196 -36.86 16.37 10.47
C PHE A 196 -37.69 15.18 10.92
N PRO A 197 -37.28 13.91 10.61
CA PRO A 197 -38.07 12.74 10.92
C PRO A 197 -38.29 12.55 12.43
N THR A 198 -39.53 12.33 12.86
CA THR A 198 -39.90 12.12 14.27
C THR A 198 -40.18 10.66 14.58
N ASP A 199 -40.44 9.82 13.60
CA ASP A 199 -40.63 8.38 13.79
C ASP A 199 -39.30 7.69 14.02
N PRO A 200 -39.04 7.06 15.18
CA PRO A 200 -37.84 6.34 15.47
C PRO A 200 -37.46 5.25 14.44
N VAL A 201 -38.45 4.55 13.91
CA VAL A 201 -38.21 3.50 12.89
C VAL A 201 -37.74 4.13 11.59
N GLU A 202 -38.32 5.23 11.15
CA GLU A 202 -37.85 5.97 9.96
C GLU A 202 -36.43 6.46 10.16
N GLN A 203 -36.10 6.98 11.34
CA GLN A 203 -34.75 7.41 11.69
C GLN A 203 -33.75 6.24 11.60
N LEU A 204 -34.11 5.10 12.18
CA LEU A 204 -33.26 3.91 12.20
C LEU A 204 -33.01 3.38 10.79
N MET A 205 -34.05 3.24 9.98
CA MET A 205 -33.93 2.74 8.61
C MET A 205 -33.11 3.71 7.74
N GLY A 206 -33.29 5.01 7.92
CA GLY A 206 -32.51 6.03 7.26
C GLY A 206 -31.02 5.93 7.60
N ALA A 207 -30.71 5.74 8.86
CA ALA A 207 -29.33 5.56 9.33
C ALA A 207 -28.67 4.29 8.78
N ILE A 208 -29.38 3.17 8.77
CA ILE A 208 -28.91 1.90 8.22
C ILE A 208 -28.61 2.03 6.74
N LYS A 209 -29.50 2.64 5.97
CA LYS A 209 -29.29 2.90 4.54
C LYS A 209 -28.07 3.80 4.30
N ALA A 210 -27.88 4.80 5.14
CA ALA A 210 -26.72 5.71 5.05
C ALA A 210 -25.40 4.96 5.24
N VAL A 211 -25.33 4.03 6.19
CA VAL A 211 -24.16 3.19 6.41
C VAL A 211 -23.91 2.29 5.21
N PHE A 212 -24.91 1.62 4.67
CA PHE A 212 -24.75 0.81 3.47
C PHE A 212 -24.28 1.64 2.27
N ARG A 213 -24.86 2.82 2.09
CA ARG A 213 -24.50 3.75 1.02
C ARG A 213 -23.05 4.22 1.13
N SER A 214 -22.53 4.41 2.35
CA SER A 214 -21.17 4.87 2.59
C SER A 214 -20.10 3.89 2.09
N TRP A 215 -20.44 2.61 1.95
CA TRP A 215 -19.55 1.59 1.41
C TRP A 215 -19.10 1.92 -0.02
N ASP A 216 -19.95 2.53 -0.81
CA ASP A 216 -19.70 2.86 -2.22
C ASP A 216 -19.46 4.37 -2.45
N ASN A 217 -19.07 5.12 -1.43
CA ASN A 217 -18.72 6.52 -1.65
C ASN A 217 -17.30 6.63 -2.24
N PRO A 218 -16.97 7.75 -2.94
CA PRO A 218 -15.66 7.90 -3.61
C PRO A 218 -14.46 7.72 -2.69
N ARG A 219 -14.50 8.26 -1.47
CA ARG A 219 -13.41 8.13 -0.49
C ARG A 219 -13.21 6.67 -0.07
N ALA A 220 -14.30 5.97 0.20
CA ALA A 220 -14.24 4.56 0.58
C ALA A 220 -13.72 3.69 -0.57
N ASN A 221 -14.11 3.97 -1.80
CA ASN A 221 -13.62 3.26 -2.98
C ASN A 221 -12.10 3.40 -3.16
N VAL A 222 -11.58 4.61 -3.00
CA VAL A 222 -10.13 4.88 -3.07
C VAL A 222 -9.40 4.16 -1.94
N TYR A 223 -9.90 4.27 -0.71
CA TYR A 223 -9.29 3.62 0.44
C TYR A 223 -9.22 2.09 0.26
N ARG A 224 -10.32 1.49 -0.21
CA ARG A 224 -10.34 0.03 -0.45
C ARG A 224 -9.32 -0.39 -1.51
N ARG A 225 -9.22 0.37 -2.58
CA ARG A 225 -8.23 0.12 -3.64
C ARG A 225 -6.81 0.17 -3.09
N ASP A 226 -6.49 1.20 -2.32
CA ASP A 226 -5.17 1.42 -1.75
C ASP A 226 -4.79 0.36 -0.71
N ASN A 227 -5.78 -0.26 -0.06
CA ASN A 227 -5.58 -1.24 1.01
C ASN A 227 -6.00 -2.67 0.65
N ASP A 228 -6.21 -2.94 -0.64
CA ASP A 228 -6.58 -4.28 -1.15
C ASP A 228 -7.81 -4.88 -0.47
N ILE A 229 -8.82 -4.07 -0.21
CA ILE A 229 -10.08 -4.50 0.38
C ILE A 229 -11.11 -4.74 -0.74
N PRO A 230 -11.54 -6.00 -0.98
CA PRO A 230 -12.51 -6.29 -2.04
C PRO A 230 -13.85 -5.61 -1.81
N TYR A 231 -14.43 -5.08 -2.88
CA TYR A 231 -15.75 -4.48 -2.84
C TYR A 231 -16.83 -5.47 -2.34
N SER A 232 -16.67 -6.75 -2.70
CA SER A 232 -17.61 -7.83 -2.35
C SER A 232 -17.73 -8.07 -0.84
N TRP A 233 -16.79 -7.59 -0.03
CA TRP A 233 -16.86 -7.78 1.43
C TRP A 233 -18.02 -7.05 2.07
N GLY A 234 -18.40 -5.87 1.59
CA GLY A 234 -19.45 -5.06 2.17
C GLY A 234 -19.11 -4.56 3.59
N THR A 235 -20.07 -3.88 4.18
CA THR A 235 -20.01 -3.44 5.58
C THR A 235 -21.16 -4.02 6.37
N ALA A 236 -20.91 -4.35 7.66
CA ALA A 236 -21.97 -4.62 8.61
C ALA A 236 -22.45 -3.32 9.26
N VAL A 237 -23.59 -3.37 9.90
CA VAL A 237 -24.17 -2.26 10.66
C VAL A 237 -24.43 -2.72 12.08
N ASN A 238 -23.89 -2.02 13.07
CA ASN A 238 -24.07 -2.30 14.48
C ASN A 238 -25.11 -1.34 15.06
N VAL A 239 -26.20 -1.88 15.58
CA VAL A 239 -27.24 -1.14 16.30
C VAL A 239 -27.11 -1.47 17.77
N GLN A 240 -26.75 -0.49 18.57
CA GLN A 240 -26.35 -0.71 19.97
C GLN A 240 -27.07 0.27 20.88
N SER A 241 -27.52 -0.18 22.07
CA SER A 241 -28.10 0.71 23.07
C SER A 241 -27.07 1.76 23.51
N MET A 242 -27.54 2.98 23.74
CA MET A 242 -26.67 4.08 24.16
C MET A 242 -26.23 3.93 25.61
N ALA A 243 -24.97 4.27 25.86
CA ALA A 243 -24.44 4.60 27.17
C ALA A 243 -23.96 6.05 27.11
N PHE A 244 -24.34 6.85 28.09
CA PHE A 244 -24.20 8.31 28.03
C PHE A 244 -23.08 8.81 28.92
N GLY A 245 -22.03 9.32 28.31
CA GLY A 245 -20.92 9.98 28.99
C GLY A 245 -21.17 11.47 29.28
N ASN A 246 -22.31 12.00 28.87
CA ASN A 246 -22.63 13.44 28.96
C ASN A 246 -23.80 13.75 29.89
N MET A 247 -24.11 12.87 30.83
CA MET A 247 -25.20 13.10 31.81
C MET A 247 -24.80 13.95 33.02
N GLY A 248 -23.52 14.28 33.19
CA GLY A 248 -23.02 15.06 34.30
C GLY A 248 -21.55 14.76 34.58
N ASP A 249 -21.06 15.27 35.71
CA ASP A 249 -19.64 15.16 36.06
C ASP A 249 -19.22 13.76 36.56
N ASP A 250 -20.17 12.87 36.82
CA ASP A 250 -19.94 11.47 37.14
C ASP A 250 -19.99 10.57 35.90
N CYS A 251 -19.98 11.21 34.74
CA CYS A 251 -19.96 10.56 33.42
C CYS A 251 -18.77 11.02 32.63
N GLY A 252 -18.38 10.19 31.65
CA GLY A 252 -17.28 10.53 30.76
C GLY A 252 -17.14 9.51 29.63
N THR A 253 -16.21 9.77 28.74
CA THR A 253 -15.91 8.91 27.61
C THR A 253 -14.42 8.96 27.32
N GLY A 254 -13.89 7.90 26.72
CA GLY A 254 -12.47 7.88 26.40
C GLY A 254 -12.10 6.84 25.36
N VAL A 255 -10.88 7.00 24.88
CA VAL A 255 -10.21 6.07 23.98
C VAL A 255 -8.85 5.74 24.58
N ALA A 256 -8.47 4.47 24.52
CA ALA A 256 -7.21 4.04 25.11
C ALA A 256 -6.61 2.85 24.37
N TYR A 257 -5.29 2.76 24.46
CA TYR A 257 -4.50 1.63 23.97
C TYR A 257 -3.83 0.94 25.16
N THR A 258 -3.76 -0.38 25.12
CA THR A 258 -3.07 -1.15 26.18
C THR A 258 -1.56 -0.95 26.14
N ARG A 259 -1.01 -0.56 24.98
CA ARG A 259 0.40 -0.19 24.80
C ARG A 259 0.47 1.04 23.92
N ASN A 260 1.57 1.79 24.02
CA ASN A 260 1.74 3.00 23.21
C ASN A 260 1.80 2.64 21.70
N PRO A 261 0.86 3.13 20.88
CA PRO A 261 0.83 2.79 19.45
C PRO A 261 1.95 3.43 18.64
N ALA A 262 2.63 4.43 19.17
CA ALA A 262 3.75 5.09 18.50
C ALA A 262 5.10 4.44 18.84
N THR A 263 5.30 4.01 20.08
CA THR A 263 6.59 3.51 20.57
C THR A 263 6.59 2.01 20.92
N GLY A 264 5.43 1.42 21.17
CA GLY A 264 5.30 0.04 21.65
C GLY A 264 5.53 -0.13 23.14
N GLU A 265 5.73 0.95 23.90
CA GLU A 265 5.91 0.87 25.36
C GLU A 265 4.70 0.22 26.02
N LYS A 266 4.96 -0.72 26.96
CA LYS A 266 3.92 -1.41 27.71
C LYS A 266 3.38 -0.51 28.81
N ALA A 267 2.54 0.45 28.43
CA ALA A 267 1.87 1.37 29.34
C ALA A 267 0.54 1.78 28.74
N LEU A 268 -0.48 1.91 29.56
CA LEU A 268 -1.79 2.38 29.14
C LEU A 268 -1.66 3.80 28.58
N PHE A 269 -2.09 3.97 27.34
CA PHE A 269 -1.99 5.22 26.58
C PHE A 269 -3.36 5.62 26.07
N GLY A 270 -3.76 6.87 26.29
CA GLY A 270 -5.07 7.31 25.79
C GLY A 270 -5.53 8.59 26.45
N GLU A 271 -6.77 8.93 26.18
CA GLU A 271 -7.40 10.19 26.57
C GLU A 271 -8.83 9.95 27.02
N PHE A 272 -9.31 10.81 27.94
CA PHE A 272 -10.70 10.81 28.34
C PHE A 272 -11.22 12.24 28.56
N LEU A 273 -12.54 12.37 28.49
CA LEU A 273 -13.25 13.61 28.82
C LEU A 273 -14.38 13.30 29.81
N THR A 274 -14.56 14.19 30.80
CA THR A 274 -15.72 14.15 31.68
C THR A 274 -16.88 14.86 30.96
N ASN A 275 -18.11 14.44 31.28
CA ASN A 275 -19.33 15.03 30.73
C ASN A 275 -19.26 15.25 29.21
N ALA A 276 -19.04 14.19 28.45
CA ALA A 276 -18.83 14.22 27.01
C ALA A 276 -19.31 12.93 26.34
N GLN A 277 -19.62 13.02 25.05
CA GLN A 277 -19.81 11.86 24.18
C GLN A 277 -18.53 11.58 23.38
N GLY A 278 -18.40 10.37 22.81
CA GLY A 278 -17.20 9.93 22.10
C GLY A 278 -16.71 10.87 21.00
N GLU A 279 -17.63 11.51 20.28
CA GLU A 279 -17.32 12.50 19.24
C GLU A 279 -16.54 13.71 19.76
N ASP A 280 -16.73 14.10 21.03
CA ASP A 280 -16.05 15.26 21.63
C ASP A 280 -14.56 15.00 21.82
N VAL A 281 -14.15 13.75 22.05
CA VAL A 281 -12.74 13.36 22.17
C VAL A 281 -12.04 13.52 20.83
N VAL A 282 -12.69 13.08 19.76
CA VAL A 282 -12.14 13.09 18.39
C VAL A 282 -12.17 14.50 17.79
N ALA A 283 -13.24 15.24 18.03
CA ALA A 283 -13.43 16.57 17.44
C ALA A 283 -12.47 17.66 17.98
N GLY A 284 -11.85 17.42 19.13
CA GLY A 284 -10.90 18.37 19.71
C GLY A 284 -11.51 19.68 20.19
N VAL A 285 -12.83 19.72 20.39
CA VAL A 285 -13.57 20.92 20.88
C VAL A 285 -13.17 21.26 22.32
N ARG A 286 -12.84 20.24 23.11
CA ARG A 286 -12.32 20.34 24.48
C ARG A 286 -10.99 19.61 24.54
N THR A 287 -10.06 20.07 25.36
CA THR A 287 -8.77 19.40 25.57
C THR A 287 -8.97 18.14 26.42
N PRO A 288 -8.73 16.93 25.87
CA PRO A 288 -8.84 15.70 26.64
C PRO A 288 -7.76 15.61 27.72
N MET A 289 -8.04 14.86 28.77
CA MET A 289 -7.07 14.52 29.80
C MET A 289 -6.40 13.18 29.50
N PRO A 290 -5.11 13.01 29.88
CA PRO A 290 -4.46 11.71 29.76
C PRO A 290 -5.22 10.64 30.52
N ILE A 291 -5.30 9.43 29.96
CA ILE A 291 -6.05 8.31 30.56
C ILE A 291 -5.59 7.98 32.00
N THR A 292 -4.32 8.20 32.31
CA THR A 292 -3.77 7.97 33.65
C THR A 292 -4.41 8.83 34.72
N GLN A 293 -4.95 9.99 34.36
CA GLN A 293 -5.66 10.89 35.28
C GLN A 293 -7.11 10.46 35.55
N MET A 294 -7.61 9.46 34.81
CA MET A 294 -8.95 8.92 35.05
C MET A 294 -9.09 8.34 36.46
N ALA A 295 -8.02 7.82 37.04
CA ALA A 295 -8.01 7.25 38.38
C ALA A 295 -8.42 8.25 39.46
N GLU A 296 -8.15 9.55 39.27
CA GLU A 296 -8.51 10.61 40.20
C GLU A 296 -10.00 10.94 40.16
N LYS A 297 -10.58 10.89 38.93
CA LYS A 297 -12.00 11.23 38.72
C LYS A 297 -12.92 10.04 38.94
N PHE A 298 -12.52 8.85 38.45
CA PHE A 298 -13.33 7.64 38.48
C PHE A 298 -12.51 6.45 38.97
N PRO A 299 -12.11 6.42 40.26
CA PRO A 299 -11.18 5.40 40.76
C PRO A 299 -11.69 3.95 40.57
N GLU A 300 -12.96 3.70 40.85
CA GLU A 300 -13.56 2.36 40.68
C GLU A 300 -13.68 1.95 39.20
N ALA A 301 -14.15 2.86 38.37
CA ALA A 301 -14.28 2.61 36.92
C ALA A 301 -12.89 2.43 36.30
N PHE A 302 -11.88 3.20 36.74
CA PHE A 302 -10.52 3.04 36.23
C PHE A 302 -9.90 1.70 36.62
N ALA A 303 -10.08 1.25 37.85
CA ALA A 303 -9.61 -0.06 38.28
C ALA A 303 -10.28 -1.18 37.49
N GLN A 304 -11.57 -1.08 37.22
CA GLN A 304 -12.30 -2.02 36.37
C GLN A 304 -11.76 -1.97 34.93
N PHE A 305 -11.48 -0.77 34.41
CA PHE A 305 -10.94 -0.59 33.06
C PHE A 305 -9.56 -1.23 32.91
N GLU A 306 -8.66 -1.04 33.86
CA GLU A 306 -7.35 -1.69 33.87
C GLU A 306 -7.49 -3.23 33.82
N ASN A 307 -8.42 -3.79 34.59
CA ASN A 307 -8.70 -5.21 34.56
C ASN A 307 -9.24 -5.65 33.20
N VAL A 308 -10.13 -4.88 32.59
CA VAL A 308 -10.64 -5.16 31.23
C VAL A 308 -9.50 -5.13 30.21
N CYS A 309 -8.58 -4.17 30.31
CA CYS A 309 -7.40 -4.10 29.43
C CYS A 309 -6.56 -5.38 29.49
N GLN A 310 -6.32 -5.90 30.68
CA GLN A 310 -5.57 -7.16 30.85
C GLN A 310 -6.33 -8.35 30.27
N ILE A 311 -7.62 -8.43 30.49
CA ILE A 311 -8.48 -9.49 29.97
C ILE A 311 -8.46 -9.47 28.43
N LEU A 312 -8.63 -8.32 27.82
CA LEU A 312 -8.68 -8.16 26.37
C LEU A 312 -7.33 -8.47 25.73
N GLU A 313 -6.24 -7.95 26.27
CA GLU A 313 -4.90 -8.21 25.74
C GLU A 313 -4.56 -9.70 25.83
N SER A 314 -4.86 -10.35 26.94
CA SER A 314 -4.64 -11.78 27.13
C SER A 314 -5.56 -12.63 26.25
N HIS A 315 -6.79 -12.19 26.00
CA HIS A 315 -7.75 -12.91 25.19
C HIS A 315 -7.39 -12.87 23.69
N TYR A 316 -7.03 -11.70 23.19
CA TYR A 316 -6.70 -11.50 21.78
C TYR A 316 -5.22 -11.73 21.45
N HIS A 317 -4.38 -11.88 22.46
CA HIS A 317 -2.93 -12.06 22.31
C HIS A 317 -2.26 -10.93 21.51
N ASP A 318 -2.79 -9.71 21.67
CA ASP A 318 -2.29 -8.50 21.01
C ASP A 318 -2.71 -7.26 21.79
N MET A 319 -2.00 -6.15 21.55
CA MET A 319 -2.40 -4.87 22.13
C MET A 319 -3.75 -4.43 21.59
N GLN A 320 -4.53 -3.79 22.42
CA GLN A 320 -5.89 -3.41 22.11
C GLN A 320 -6.07 -1.90 22.08
N ASP A 321 -6.90 -1.47 21.13
CA ASP A 321 -7.44 -0.12 20.99
C ASP A 321 -8.91 -0.18 21.41
N MET A 322 -9.26 0.59 22.42
CA MET A 322 -10.57 0.48 23.08
C MET A 322 -11.28 1.81 23.16
N GLU A 323 -12.59 1.78 23.02
CA GLU A 323 -13.48 2.89 23.32
C GLU A 323 -14.36 2.50 24.51
N PHE A 324 -14.52 3.41 25.43
CA PHE A 324 -15.34 3.19 26.61
C PHE A 324 -16.13 4.42 27.01
N THR A 325 -17.19 4.22 27.79
CA THR A 325 -17.99 5.29 28.38
C THR A 325 -18.22 4.96 29.85
N VAL A 326 -18.19 5.99 30.68
CA VAL A 326 -18.58 5.92 32.08
C VAL A 326 -19.91 6.65 32.23
N GLU A 327 -20.97 5.93 32.59
CA GLU A 327 -22.29 6.48 32.82
C GLU A 327 -22.61 6.35 34.31
N ASN A 328 -22.76 7.47 35.02
CA ASN A 328 -23.04 7.51 36.46
C ASN A 328 -22.09 6.61 37.26
N GLY A 329 -20.80 6.70 36.95
CA GLY A 329 -19.75 5.93 37.62
C GLY A 329 -19.58 4.49 37.13
N LYS A 330 -20.45 4.00 36.26
CA LYS A 330 -20.41 2.65 35.72
C LYS A 330 -19.69 2.59 34.35
N LEU A 331 -18.72 1.68 34.24
CA LEU A 331 -17.98 1.47 33.01
C LEU A 331 -18.76 0.64 31.97
N TYR A 332 -18.72 1.09 30.72
CA TYR A 332 -19.22 0.34 29.54
C TYR A 332 -18.15 0.33 28.47
N MET A 333 -17.91 -0.84 27.90
CA MET A 333 -17.02 -1.01 26.77
C MET A 333 -17.83 -0.89 25.47
N LEU A 334 -17.43 0.03 24.60
CA LEU A 334 -18.12 0.28 23.34
C LEU A 334 -17.46 -0.39 22.13
N GLN A 335 -16.14 -0.56 22.17
CA GLN A 335 -15.38 -1.14 21.08
C GLN A 335 -14.03 -1.62 21.58
N THR A 336 -13.56 -2.72 21.01
CA THR A 336 -12.16 -3.12 21.08
C THR A 336 -11.72 -3.61 19.69
N ARG A 337 -10.45 -3.42 19.41
CA ARG A 337 -9.80 -3.97 18.22
C ARG A 337 -8.31 -4.11 18.47
N ASN A 338 -7.65 -4.94 17.67
CA ASN A 338 -6.20 -4.96 17.63
C ASN A 338 -5.75 -3.56 17.18
N GLY A 339 -4.92 -2.91 17.97
CA GLY A 339 -4.60 -1.50 17.80
C GLY A 339 -3.76 -1.25 16.55
N LYS A 340 -4.14 -0.20 15.81
CA LYS A 340 -3.28 0.31 14.75
C LYS A 340 -2.07 0.97 15.41
N ARG A 341 -0.91 0.78 14.81
CA ARG A 341 0.37 1.18 15.40
C ARG A 341 1.38 1.51 14.30
N THR A 342 2.42 2.24 14.69
CA THR A 342 3.54 2.48 13.79
C THR A 342 4.28 1.16 13.52
N ALA A 343 5.06 1.11 12.45
CA ALA A 343 5.87 -0.06 12.14
C ALA A 343 6.86 -0.38 13.27
N ALA A 344 7.50 0.63 13.83
CA ALA A 344 8.43 0.45 14.97
C ALA A 344 7.71 -0.14 16.18
N ALA A 345 6.52 0.37 16.52
CA ALA A 345 5.72 -0.16 17.61
C ALA A 345 5.27 -1.60 17.33
N ALA A 346 4.89 -1.93 16.10
CA ALA A 346 4.49 -3.27 15.72
C ALA A 346 5.60 -4.30 15.97
N LEU A 347 6.83 -3.98 15.59
CA LEU A 347 7.99 -4.84 15.81
C LEU A 347 8.28 -5.01 17.30
N LYS A 348 8.28 -3.92 18.05
CA LYS A 348 8.54 -3.96 19.50
C LYS A 348 7.46 -4.76 20.23
N ILE A 349 6.20 -4.52 19.96
CA ILE A 349 5.08 -5.22 20.58
C ILE A 349 5.14 -6.73 20.29
N ALA A 350 5.39 -7.10 19.04
CA ALA A 350 5.51 -8.51 18.66
C ALA A 350 6.63 -9.21 19.43
N CYS A 351 7.80 -8.59 19.52
CA CYS A 351 8.93 -9.15 20.28
C CYS A 351 8.62 -9.23 21.78
N ASP A 352 8.03 -8.20 22.35
CA ASP A 352 7.67 -8.16 23.78
C ASP A 352 6.62 -9.24 24.12
N LEU A 353 5.62 -9.44 23.25
CA LEU A 353 4.61 -10.49 23.46
C LEU A 353 5.21 -11.90 23.42
N VAL A 354 6.22 -12.14 22.60
CA VAL A 354 6.98 -13.40 22.59
C VAL A 354 7.76 -13.56 23.89
N ASP A 355 8.46 -12.53 24.34
CA ASP A 355 9.26 -12.52 25.56
C ASP A 355 8.39 -12.73 26.81
N GLU A 356 7.15 -12.23 26.78
CA GLU A 356 6.16 -12.42 27.84
C GLU A 356 5.49 -13.80 27.82
N GLY A 357 5.76 -14.61 26.80
CA GLY A 357 5.16 -15.94 26.63
C GLY A 357 3.71 -15.93 26.15
N MET A 358 3.21 -14.78 25.69
CA MET A 358 1.82 -14.64 25.24
C MET A 358 1.61 -15.21 23.82
N ILE A 359 2.60 -15.10 22.97
CA ILE A 359 2.61 -15.61 21.60
C ILE A 359 3.93 -16.33 21.31
N ASP A 360 3.93 -17.14 20.25
CA ASP A 360 5.15 -17.76 19.74
C ASP A 360 5.76 -16.96 18.59
N GLU A 361 6.91 -17.38 18.09
CA GLU A 361 7.61 -16.73 16.98
C GLU A 361 6.75 -16.69 15.71
N LYS A 362 6.01 -17.74 15.39
CA LYS A 362 5.13 -17.81 14.22
C LYS A 362 4.01 -16.78 14.29
N GLN A 363 3.40 -16.66 15.46
CA GLN A 363 2.34 -15.69 15.70
C GLN A 363 2.89 -14.26 15.59
N ALA A 364 4.09 -14.01 16.10
CA ALA A 364 4.76 -12.71 15.98
C ALA A 364 5.00 -12.33 14.52
N VAL A 365 5.50 -13.26 13.71
CA VAL A 365 5.71 -13.03 12.27
C VAL A 365 4.38 -12.79 11.56
N ALA A 366 3.35 -13.56 11.90
CA ALA A 366 2.04 -13.48 11.26
C ALA A 366 1.29 -12.18 11.56
N MET A 367 1.56 -11.51 12.68
CA MET A 367 0.81 -10.33 13.10
C MET A 367 1.29 -9.01 12.47
N ILE A 368 2.45 -9.01 11.83
CA ILE A 368 3.05 -7.81 11.25
C ILE A 368 2.60 -7.66 9.80
N GLU A 369 2.06 -6.48 9.46
CA GLU A 369 1.73 -6.15 8.07
C GLU A 369 3.01 -5.89 7.29
N PRO A 370 3.34 -6.70 6.26
CA PRO A 370 4.63 -6.57 5.57
C PRO A 370 4.90 -5.19 4.96
N ARG A 371 3.87 -4.53 4.43
CA ARG A 371 4.02 -3.22 3.79
C ARG A 371 4.45 -2.13 4.76
N THR A 372 4.16 -2.28 6.05
CA THR A 372 4.54 -1.28 7.05
C THR A 372 6.05 -1.20 7.26
N LEU A 373 6.80 -2.23 6.85
CA LEU A 373 8.26 -2.23 6.94
C LEU A 373 8.89 -1.16 6.05
N ASP A 374 8.23 -0.73 4.98
CA ASP A 374 8.72 0.34 4.11
C ASP A 374 9.07 1.60 4.90
N THR A 375 8.25 1.96 5.87
CA THR A 375 8.44 3.19 6.66
C THR A 375 9.70 3.17 7.51
N LEU A 376 10.22 1.98 7.83
CA LEU A 376 11.44 1.82 8.64
C LEU A 376 12.71 1.91 7.79
N LEU A 377 12.59 1.76 6.48
CA LEU A 377 13.73 1.68 5.55
C LEU A 377 14.03 3.01 4.87
N HIS A 378 13.14 4.01 5.02
CA HIS A 378 13.22 5.30 4.32
C HIS A 378 13.16 6.47 5.28
N PRO A 379 13.73 7.65 4.90
CA PRO A 379 13.60 8.87 5.69
C PRO A 379 12.14 9.28 5.86
N GLN A 380 11.84 9.98 6.97
CA GLN A 380 10.50 10.48 7.28
C GLN A 380 10.53 11.95 7.70
N PHE A 381 9.41 12.64 7.54
CA PHE A 381 9.27 14.01 8.02
C PHE A 381 9.15 14.06 9.55
N ASP A 382 9.62 15.17 10.13
CA ASP A 382 9.32 15.48 11.52
C ASP A 382 7.79 15.59 11.70
N PRO A 383 7.16 14.80 12.59
CA PRO A 383 5.71 14.76 12.72
C PRO A 383 5.05 16.09 13.05
N ALA A 384 5.69 16.89 13.94
CA ALA A 384 5.15 18.19 14.33
C ALA A 384 5.17 19.19 13.17
N ALA A 385 6.27 19.23 12.41
CA ALA A 385 6.40 20.10 11.24
C ALA A 385 5.43 19.69 10.13
N LEU A 386 5.21 18.40 9.94
CA LEU A 386 4.29 17.86 8.93
C LEU A 386 2.84 18.27 9.25
N LYS A 387 2.42 18.19 10.51
CA LYS A 387 1.08 18.60 10.95
C LYS A 387 0.81 20.09 10.76
N ALA A 388 1.84 20.91 10.85
CA ALA A 388 1.74 22.36 10.69
C ALA A 388 1.65 22.79 9.23
N THR A 389 1.82 21.88 8.27
CA THR A 389 1.89 22.20 6.84
C THR A 389 0.77 21.50 6.07
N GLN A 390 0.10 22.27 5.17
CA GLN A 390 -0.92 21.73 4.28
C GLN A 390 -0.29 21.37 2.93
N PRO A 391 -0.67 20.27 2.30
CA PRO A 391 -0.16 19.93 0.96
C PRO A 391 -0.71 20.87 -0.10
N VAL A 392 0.13 21.22 -1.09
CA VAL A 392 -0.27 22.01 -2.26
C VAL A 392 -0.76 21.13 -3.40
N ALA A 393 -0.45 19.83 -3.36
CA ALA A 393 -0.96 18.85 -4.32
C ALA A 393 -0.85 17.45 -3.75
N ARG A 394 -1.61 16.54 -4.32
CA ARG A 394 -1.51 15.09 -4.05
C ARG A 394 -1.51 14.34 -5.37
N ALA A 395 -0.54 13.45 -5.54
CA ALA A 395 -0.39 12.61 -6.72
C ALA A 395 -0.08 11.18 -6.30
N LEU A 396 0.56 10.39 -7.15
CA LEU A 396 0.82 8.98 -6.83
C LEU A 396 2.01 8.81 -5.89
N ALA A 397 1.81 8.04 -4.84
CA ALA A 397 2.85 7.61 -3.91
C ALA A 397 3.71 6.52 -4.59
N ALA A 398 4.63 6.95 -5.46
CA ALA A 398 5.36 6.05 -6.35
C ALA A 398 6.54 5.33 -5.68
N SER A 399 7.23 5.99 -4.77
CA SER A 399 8.31 5.40 -3.97
C SER A 399 8.33 6.06 -2.60
N PRO A 400 8.34 5.27 -1.50
CA PRO A 400 8.17 5.80 -0.16
C PRO A 400 9.35 6.66 0.31
N GLY A 401 9.10 7.40 1.38
CA GLY A 401 10.07 8.26 2.04
C GLY A 401 9.71 9.73 1.97
N ALA A 402 10.45 10.53 2.73
CA ALA A 402 10.30 11.97 2.78
C ALA A 402 11.52 12.64 2.13
N ALA A 403 11.30 13.66 1.33
CA ALA A 403 12.36 14.41 0.70
C ALA A 403 12.10 15.92 0.81
N CYS A 404 13.16 16.68 1.01
CA CYS A 404 13.15 18.14 0.98
C CYS A 404 14.40 18.62 0.28
N GLY A 405 14.26 19.59 -0.60
CA GLY A 405 15.41 20.16 -1.31
C GLY A 405 15.03 21.26 -2.28
N LYS A 406 16.05 21.76 -2.92
CA LYS A 406 15.93 22.81 -3.95
C LYS A 406 15.53 22.17 -5.27
N ILE A 407 14.62 22.80 -5.97
CA ILE A 407 14.11 22.34 -7.26
C ILE A 407 15.19 22.45 -8.32
N VAL A 408 15.40 21.37 -9.07
CA VAL A 408 16.19 21.33 -10.30
C VAL A 408 15.38 20.63 -11.39
N PHE A 409 15.62 20.96 -12.66
CA PHE A 409 14.80 20.52 -13.79
C PHE A 409 15.50 19.55 -14.73
N SER A 410 16.76 19.25 -14.49
CA SER A 410 17.51 18.30 -15.32
C SER A 410 18.38 17.38 -14.46
N ALA A 411 18.68 16.20 -15.00
CA ALA A 411 19.60 15.25 -14.37
C ALA A 411 20.98 15.84 -14.20
N GLU A 412 21.45 16.64 -15.17
CA GLU A 412 22.75 17.30 -15.11
C GLU A 412 22.81 18.29 -13.96
N ASP A 413 21.79 19.12 -13.79
CA ASP A 413 21.71 20.08 -12.70
C ASP A 413 21.60 19.37 -11.35
N ALA A 414 20.86 18.30 -11.25
CA ALA A 414 20.75 17.50 -10.02
C ALA A 414 22.15 16.99 -9.60
N LYS A 415 22.89 16.43 -10.52
CA LYS A 415 24.25 15.93 -10.30
C LYS A 415 25.20 17.06 -9.90
N ALA A 416 25.16 18.18 -10.62
CA ALA A 416 26.04 19.33 -10.36
C ALA A 416 25.76 19.99 -9.02
N TRP A 417 24.50 20.22 -8.67
CA TRP A 417 24.13 20.83 -7.40
C TRP A 417 24.41 19.91 -6.20
N ALA A 418 24.15 18.60 -6.35
CA ALA A 418 24.48 17.62 -5.31
C ALA A 418 26.00 17.56 -5.05
N ALA A 419 26.81 17.67 -6.09
CA ALA A 419 28.27 17.71 -5.98
C ALA A 419 28.78 18.92 -5.19
N ARG A 420 28.02 20.02 -5.17
CA ARG A 420 28.30 21.20 -4.35
C ARG A 420 27.79 21.08 -2.91
N GLY A 421 27.22 19.95 -2.54
CA GLY A 421 26.68 19.71 -1.21
C GLY A 421 25.23 20.17 -1.00
N GLU A 422 24.52 20.58 -2.07
CA GLU A 422 23.12 21.00 -1.99
C GLU A 422 22.18 19.80 -2.10
N LYS A 423 21.12 19.82 -1.30
CA LYS A 423 20.04 18.84 -1.39
C LYS A 423 19.06 19.30 -2.45
N VAL A 424 18.75 18.45 -3.42
CA VAL A 424 17.91 18.80 -4.57
C VAL A 424 16.73 17.85 -4.72
N VAL A 425 15.65 18.39 -5.28
CA VAL A 425 14.47 17.63 -5.72
C VAL A 425 14.40 17.79 -7.25
N LEU A 426 14.47 16.66 -7.95
CA LEU A 426 14.40 16.65 -9.41
C LEU A 426 12.93 16.68 -9.85
N VAL A 427 12.55 17.71 -10.60
CA VAL A 427 11.19 17.88 -11.14
C VAL A 427 11.24 17.78 -12.66
N ARG A 428 10.57 16.78 -13.20
CA ARG A 428 10.56 16.50 -14.65
C ARG A 428 9.13 16.32 -15.14
N LEU A 429 8.92 16.56 -16.43
CA LEU A 429 7.67 16.15 -17.09
C LEU A 429 7.51 14.62 -17.00
N GLU A 430 8.57 13.92 -17.36
CA GLU A 430 8.74 12.47 -17.17
C GLU A 430 10.24 12.17 -17.16
N THR A 431 10.66 11.02 -16.61
CA THR A 431 12.05 10.62 -16.63
C THR A 431 12.30 9.54 -17.69
N SER A 432 13.55 9.47 -18.15
CA SER A 432 14.02 8.46 -19.08
C SER A 432 15.27 7.79 -18.49
N PRO A 433 15.75 6.67 -19.08
CA PRO A 433 16.97 6.03 -18.61
C PRO A 433 18.19 6.95 -18.52
N GLU A 434 18.24 8.00 -19.33
CA GLU A 434 19.33 8.99 -19.33
C GLU A 434 19.35 9.82 -18.03
N ASP A 435 18.24 9.88 -17.32
CA ASP A 435 18.11 10.66 -16.08
C ASP A 435 18.62 9.93 -14.82
N ILE A 436 19.02 8.67 -14.93
CA ILE A 436 19.37 7.83 -13.77
C ILE A 436 20.43 8.46 -12.85
N GLU A 437 21.48 9.03 -13.40
CA GLU A 437 22.54 9.67 -12.63
C GLU A 437 22.01 10.85 -11.81
N GLY A 438 21.16 11.67 -12.40
CA GLY A 438 20.52 12.78 -11.71
C GLY A 438 19.52 12.32 -10.67
N MET A 439 18.80 11.25 -10.95
CA MET A 439 17.86 10.64 -10.00
C MET A 439 18.60 10.11 -8.77
N LYS A 440 19.77 9.50 -8.95
CA LYS A 440 20.61 9.03 -7.83
C LYS A 440 21.09 10.18 -6.94
N SER A 441 21.34 11.34 -7.52
CA SER A 441 21.86 12.51 -6.80
C SER A 441 20.77 13.29 -6.08
N ALA A 442 19.51 13.12 -6.45
CA ALA A 442 18.39 13.84 -5.88
C ALA A 442 17.91 13.21 -4.56
N GLN A 443 17.40 14.04 -3.67
CA GLN A 443 16.72 13.57 -2.44
C GLN A 443 15.33 12.98 -2.76
N GLY A 444 14.66 13.55 -3.76
CA GLY A 444 13.36 13.11 -4.21
C GLY A 444 13.12 13.46 -5.67
N ILE A 445 12.14 12.78 -6.25
CA ILE A 445 11.77 12.92 -7.66
C ILE A 445 10.28 13.22 -7.76
N LEU A 446 9.94 14.23 -8.55
CA LEU A 446 8.55 14.63 -8.83
C LEU A 446 8.36 14.63 -10.34
N THR A 447 7.37 13.89 -10.84
CA THR A 447 7.03 13.91 -12.26
C THR A 447 5.59 14.37 -12.48
N VAL A 448 5.37 15.06 -13.60
CA VAL A 448 4.03 15.51 -14.01
C VAL A 448 3.24 14.32 -14.61
N ARG A 449 3.91 13.48 -15.37
CA ARG A 449 3.35 12.30 -16.03
C ARG A 449 3.91 11.02 -15.45
N GLY A 450 3.19 9.94 -15.62
CA GLY A 450 3.62 8.60 -15.25
C GLY A 450 2.79 8.01 -14.12
N GLY A 451 2.59 6.70 -14.20
CA GLY A 451 1.90 5.90 -13.19
C GLY A 451 2.87 5.19 -12.25
N MET A 452 2.35 4.26 -11.47
CA MET A 452 3.11 3.45 -10.51
C MET A 452 4.16 2.56 -11.17
N THR A 453 4.04 2.30 -12.43
CA THR A 453 4.94 1.44 -13.22
C THR A 453 5.77 2.23 -14.24
N SER A 454 5.73 3.56 -14.17
CA SER A 454 6.56 4.43 -15.01
C SER A 454 8.04 4.26 -14.68
N HIS A 455 8.90 4.69 -15.60
CA HIS A 455 10.35 4.66 -15.42
C HIS A 455 10.77 5.33 -14.10
N ALA A 456 10.25 6.52 -13.82
CA ALA A 456 10.56 7.25 -12.59
C ALA A 456 10.19 6.44 -11.34
N ALA A 457 9.00 5.87 -11.29
CA ALA A 457 8.52 5.08 -10.16
C ALA A 457 9.36 3.83 -9.94
N VAL A 458 9.62 3.07 -10.98
CA VAL A 458 10.39 1.81 -10.90
C VAL A 458 11.83 2.05 -10.46
N VAL A 459 12.50 3.01 -11.09
CA VAL A 459 13.89 3.34 -10.78
C VAL A 459 14.02 3.92 -9.37
N ALA A 460 13.12 4.81 -8.98
CA ALA A 460 13.14 5.40 -7.64
C ALA A 460 12.97 4.33 -6.55
N ARG A 461 12.06 3.38 -6.74
CA ARG A 461 11.89 2.26 -5.80
C ARG A 461 13.14 1.40 -5.71
N GLY A 462 13.77 1.13 -6.84
CA GLY A 462 15.03 0.38 -6.87
C GLY A 462 16.16 1.07 -6.11
N MET A 463 16.22 2.39 -6.18
CA MET A 463 17.23 3.21 -5.48
C MET A 463 16.89 3.49 -4.02
N GLY A 464 15.63 3.26 -3.61
CA GLY A 464 15.14 3.69 -2.30
C GLY A 464 14.97 5.20 -2.19
N THR A 465 14.75 5.89 -3.30
CA THR A 465 14.57 7.34 -3.36
C THR A 465 13.09 7.70 -3.36
N CYS A 466 12.72 8.70 -2.58
CA CYS A 466 11.34 9.24 -2.55
C CYS A 466 10.90 9.67 -3.95
N CYS A 467 9.72 9.27 -4.37
CA CYS A 467 9.14 9.65 -5.66
C CYS A 467 7.64 9.88 -5.56
N VAL A 468 7.21 11.02 -6.08
CA VAL A 468 5.81 11.34 -6.33
C VAL A 468 5.65 11.48 -7.84
N SER A 469 4.79 10.68 -8.45
CA SER A 469 4.61 10.69 -9.90
C SER A 469 3.18 11.03 -10.31
N GLY A 470 3.01 11.45 -11.57
CA GLY A 470 1.69 11.73 -12.10
C GLY A 470 1.03 12.98 -11.50
N CYS A 471 1.80 13.97 -11.09
CA CYS A 471 1.27 15.22 -10.56
C CYS A 471 0.76 16.12 -11.70
N SER A 472 -0.40 15.77 -12.23
CA SER A 472 -1.01 16.45 -13.40
C SER A 472 -1.46 17.89 -13.13
N ALA A 473 -1.54 18.27 -11.85
CA ALA A 473 -1.84 19.67 -11.46
C ALA A 473 -0.70 20.65 -11.81
N ILE A 474 0.50 20.12 -12.05
CA ILE A 474 1.66 20.95 -12.44
C ILE A 474 1.54 21.36 -13.92
N VAL A 475 1.73 22.65 -14.18
CA VAL A 475 1.93 23.18 -15.53
C VAL A 475 3.42 23.43 -15.70
N MET A 476 4.09 22.56 -16.46
CA MET A 476 5.54 22.54 -16.60
C MET A 476 6.03 23.45 -17.73
N ASP A 477 7.11 24.19 -17.49
CA ASP A 477 7.88 24.94 -18.46
C ASP A 477 9.38 24.61 -18.26
N GLU A 478 9.82 23.48 -18.80
CA GLU A 478 11.20 23.01 -18.62
C GLU A 478 12.24 23.96 -19.23
N GLU A 479 11.92 24.63 -20.33
CA GLU A 479 12.84 25.54 -21.00
C GLU A 479 13.21 26.72 -20.10
N ASN A 480 12.24 27.29 -19.40
CA ASN A 480 12.43 28.42 -18.50
C ASN A 480 12.70 27.99 -17.07
N LYS A 481 12.86 26.68 -16.83
CA LYS A 481 13.14 26.10 -15.51
C LYS A 481 12.16 26.63 -14.46
N GLN A 482 10.87 26.45 -14.73
CA GLN A 482 9.79 26.83 -13.82
C GLN A 482 8.55 25.97 -14.02
N PHE A 483 7.69 25.94 -13.03
CA PHE A 483 6.36 25.35 -13.15
C PHE A 483 5.36 26.09 -12.25
N THR A 484 4.09 25.96 -12.59
CA THR A 484 2.99 26.52 -11.79
C THR A 484 2.24 25.38 -11.10
N LEU A 485 1.99 25.54 -9.81
CA LEU A 485 1.25 24.58 -9.00
C LEU A 485 0.49 25.34 -7.91
N ALA A 486 -0.82 25.06 -7.78
CA ALA A 486 -1.68 25.68 -6.76
C ALA A 486 -1.61 27.21 -6.75
N GLY A 487 -1.53 27.81 -7.94
CA GLY A 487 -1.50 29.26 -8.11
C GLY A 487 -0.16 29.94 -7.85
N LYS A 488 0.89 29.17 -7.55
CA LYS A 488 2.25 29.66 -7.33
C LYS A 488 3.17 29.20 -8.45
N THR A 489 4.09 30.09 -8.88
CA THR A 489 5.16 29.73 -9.81
C THR A 489 6.42 29.38 -9.03
N TYR A 490 6.93 28.16 -9.28
CA TYR A 490 8.16 27.66 -8.68
C TYR A 490 9.30 27.77 -9.70
N HIS A 491 10.44 28.25 -9.23
CA HIS A 491 11.66 28.43 -10.02
C HIS A 491 12.75 27.50 -9.53
N GLU A 492 13.78 27.29 -10.36
CA GLU A 492 14.97 26.55 -9.98
C GLU A 492 15.56 27.15 -8.69
N GLY A 493 15.86 26.31 -7.72
CA GLY A 493 16.40 26.71 -6.43
C GLY A 493 15.35 26.99 -5.35
N ASP A 494 14.07 27.06 -5.68
CA ASP A 494 13.00 27.14 -4.67
C ASP A 494 12.90 25.81 -3.91
N PHE A 495 12.52 25.85 -2.64
CA PHE A 495 12.37 24.66 -1.83
C PHE A 495 11.04 23.97 -2.04
N LEU A 496 11.09 22.65 -2.10
CA LEU A 496 9.93 21.79 -2.22
C LEU A 496 10.12 20.56 -1.34
N SER A 497 9.03 20.07 -0.74
CA SER A 497 9.06 18.85 0.06
C SER A 497 8.07 17.83 -0.53
N LEU A 498 8.50 16.55 -0.58
CA LEU A 498 7.73 15.45 -1.14
C LEU A 498 7.53 14.35 -0.10
N ASP A 499 6.31 13.86 0.01
CA ASP A 499 5.99 12.65 0.77
C ASP A 499 5.70 11.50 -0.19
N GLY A 500 6.68 10.67 -0.44
CA GLY A 500 6.55 9.53 -1.34
C GLY A 500 5.66 8.41 -0.80
N SER A 501 5.34 8.42 0.48
CA SER A 501 4.46 7.45 1.12
C SER A 501 2.98 7.79 0.95
N THR A 502 2.64 9.08 0.86
CA THR A 502 1.27 9.58 0.71
C THR A 502 0.98 10.17 -0.68
N GLY A 503 2.02 10.55 -1.42
CA GLY A 503 1.89 11.26 -2.69
C GLY A 503 1.69 12.77 -2.54
N CYS A 504 1.84 13.31 -1.35
CA CYS A 504 1.65 14.73 -1.08
C CYS A 504 2.87 15.56 -1.47
N VAL A 505 2.62 16.75 -2.01
CA VAL A 505 3.63 17.77 -2.35
C VAL A 505 3.40 18.97 -1.45
N TYR A 506 4.47 19.48 -0.84
CA TYR A 506 4.43 20.60 0.09
C TYR A 506 5.32 21.74 -0.38
N ASP A 507 4.85 22.97 -0.18
CA ASP A 507 5.64 24.17 -0.42
C ASP A 507 6.68 24.36 0.70
N GLY A 508 7.91 24.68 0.32
CA GLY A 508 8.97 25.02 1.28
C GLY A 508 9.65 23.82 1.93
N VAL A 509 10.22 24.07 3.11
CA VAL A 509 11.04 23.12 3.86
C VAL A 509 10.25 22.46 4.96
N ILE A 510 10.20 21.13 4.95
CA ILE A 510 9.77 20.31 6.09
C ILE A 510 10.96 19.47 6.51
N PRO A 511 11.44 19.57 7.77
CA PRO A 511 12.58 18.79 8.23
C PRO A 511 12.35 17.27 8.12
N THR A 512 13.40 16.54 7.74
CA THR A 512 13.37 15.08 7.61
C THR A 512 14.22 14.42 8.69
N ARG A 513 13.88 13.16 9.01
CA ARG A 513 14.67 12.29 9.91
C ARG A 513 15.15 11.09 9.12
N GLU A 514 16.39 10.66 9.37
CA GLU A 514 16.92 9.44 8.77
C GLU A 514 16.17 8.20 9.25
N ALA A 515 16.16 7.15 8.41
CA ALA A 515 15.58 5.87 8.77
C ALA A 515 16.35 5.25 9.94
N GLN A 516 15.62 4.84 10.99
CA GLN A 516 16.18 4.16 12.15
C GLN A 516 15.62 2.73 12.21
N ILE A 517 16.53 1.75 12.20
CA ILE A 517 16.18 0.33 12.30
C ILE A 517 16.59 -0.15 13.69
N ALA A 518 15.61 -0.53 14.50
CA ALA A 518 15.82 -1.05 15.85
C ALA A 518 16.18 -2.55 15.83
N GLY A 519 16.70 -3.05 16.97
CA GLY A 519 17.09 -4.47 17.11
C GLY A 519 15.94 -5.46 16.91
N GLU A 520 14.71 -5.06 17.18
CA GLU A 520 13.48 -5.86 16.97
C GLU A 520 13.29 -6.22 15.49
N PHE A 521 13.68 -5.35 14.59
CA PHE A 521 13.65 -5.64 13.15
C PHE A 521 14.47 -6.90 12.82
N GLY A 522 15.70 -6.97 13.35
CA GLY A 522 16.57 -8.14 13.16
C GLY A 522 15.97 -9.42 13.74
N ARG A 523 15.35 -9.35 14.90
CA ARG A 523 14.71 -10.51 15.54
C ARG A 523 13.54 -11.04 14.68
N ILE A 524 12.66 -10.15 14.23
CA ILE A 524 11.51 -10.51 13.39
C ILE A 524 12.00 -11.12 12.07
N MET A 525 13.01 -10.50 11.43
CA MET A 525 13.51 -11.00 10.16
C MET A 525 14.23 -12.35 10.32
N ALA A 526 14.91 -12.59 11.45
CA ALA A 526 15.48 -13.90 11.75
C ALA A 526 14.40 -14.98 11.89
N TRP A 527 13.29 -14.66 12.56
CA TRP A 527 12.15 -15.58 12.65
C TRP A 527 11.50 -15.81 11.29
N ALA A 528 11.35 -14.75 10.48
CA ALA A 528 10.83 -14.87 9.12
C ALA A 528 11.69 -15.84 8.29
N ASP A 529 13.01 -15.69 8.31
CA ASP A 529 13.93 -16.57 7.59
C ASP A 529 13.84 -18.03 8.06
N LYS A 530 13.58 -18.25 9.34
CA LYS A 530 13.43 -19.59 9.91
C LYS A 530 12.22 -20.35 9.35
N TYR A 531 11.13 -19.64 9.05
CA TYR A 531 9.87 -20.28 8.65
C TYR A 531 9.54 -20.18 7.15
N ARG A 532 10.14 -19.26 6.40
CA ARG A 532 9.89 -19.16 4.97
C ARG A 532 10.50 -20.33 4.20
N ARG A 533 9.82 -20.75 3.14
CA ARG A 533 10.33 -21.71 2.16
C ARG A 533 10.97 -20.98 0.97
N LEU A 534 10.32 -19.94 0.47
CA LEU A 534 10.81 -19.15 -0.67
C LEU A 534 12.15 -18.49 -0.34
N GLU A 535 13.10 -18.62 -1.24
CA GLU A 535 14.29 -17.80 -1.30
C GLU A 535 13.89 -16.39 -1.76
N VAL A 536 14.52 -15.37 -1.23
CA VAL A 536 14.28 -13.98 -1.63
C VAL A 536 15.53 -13.42 -2.28
N ARG A 537 15.43 -13.08 -3.55
CA ARG A 537 16.47 -12.45 -4.35
C ARG A 537 16.13 -10.99 -4.63
N THR A 538 17.06 -10.28 -5.24
CA THR A 538 16.86 -8.88 -5.61
C THR A 538 17.04 -8.64 -7.10
N ASN A 539 16.36 -7.61 -7.60
CA ASN A 539 16.62 -7.04 -8.92
C ASN A 539 17.67 -5.93 -8.74
N ALA A 540 18.88 -6.15 -9.21
CA ALA A 540 19.98 -5.21 -9.03
C ALA A 540 20.93 -5.23 -10.24
N ASP A 541 21.30 -4.04 -10.69
CA ASP A 541 22.15 -3.85 -11.86
C ASP A 541 23.51 -3.25 -11.47
N THR A 542 23.66 -2.80 -10.23
CA THR A 542 24.87 -2.14 -9.72
C THR A 542 25.38 -2.81 -8.44
N PRO A 543 26.69 -2.73 -8.16
CA PRO A 543 27.24 -3.23 -6.90
C PRO A 543 26.62 -2.57 -5.67
N ARG A 544 26.30 -1.27 -5.76
CA ARG A 544 25.66 -0.51 -4.69
C ARG A 544 24.32 -1.13 -4.30
N ASP A 545 23.47 -1.37 -5.29
CA ASP A 545 22.14 -1.95 -5.06
C ASP A 545 22.25 -3.39 -4.57
N ALA A 546 23.19 -4.15 -5.12
CA ALA A 546 23.46 -5.52 -4.69
C ALA A 546 23.89 -5.59 -3.21
N ARG A 547 24.79 -4.71 -2.78
CA ARG A 547 25.23 -4.65 -1.38
C ARG A 547 24.11 -4.24 -0.45
N LYS A 548 23.31 -3.25 -0.86
CA LYS A 548 22.15 -2.80 -0.07
C LYS A 548 21.14 -3.93 0.09
N ALA A 549 20.84 -4.64 -0.98
CA ALA A 549 19.93 -5.79 -0.93
C ALA A 549 20.45 -6.90 -0.03
N ARG A 550 21.75 -7.17 -0.06
CA ARG A 550 22.37 -8.16 0.84
C ARG A 550 22.29 -7.76 2.29
N GLU A 551 22.51 -6.49 2.61
CA GLU A 551 22.31 -5.96 3.96
C GLU A 551 20.88 -6.19 4.44
N LEU A 552 19.92 -6.08 3.54
CA LEU A 552 18.51 -6.32 3.82
C LEU A 552 18.10 -7.79 3.75
N GLY A 553 19.04 -8.69 3.47
CA GLY A 553 18.84 -10.13 3.54
C GLY A 553 18.59 -10.85 2.22
N ALA A 554 18.89 -10.24 1.08
CA ALA A 554 18.77 -10.91 -0.22
C ALA A 554 19.77 -12.07 -0.35
N GLN A 555 19.30 -13.17 -0.93
CA GLN A 555 20.07 -14.41 -1.09
C GLN A 555 20.60 -14.60 -2.51
N GLY A 556 20.52 -13.58 -3.35
CA GLY A 556 20.99 -13.61 -4.72
C GLY A 556 20.44 -12.44 -5.50
N ILE A 557 20.88 -12.34 -6.75
CA ILE A 557 20.27 -11.45 -7.75
C ILE A 557 19.42 -12.31 -8.67
N GLY A 558 18.11 -12.07 -8.67
CA GLY A 558 17.15 -12.78 -9.54
C GLY A 558 17.02 -12.12 -10.91
N LEU A 559 17.40 -10.85 -11.02
CA LEU A 559 17.39 -10.13 -12.29
C LEU A 559 18.48 -9.06 -12.29
N CYS A 560 19.41 -9.18 -13.20
CA CYS A 560 20.34 -8.12 -13.60
C CYS A 560 20.01 -7.74 -15.05
N ARG A 561 19.58 -6.49 -15.26
CA ARG A 561 19.23 -5.96 -16.58
C ARG A 561 20.49 -5.37 -17.23
N THR A 562 21.03 -6.02 -18.23
CA THR A 562 22.29 -5.60 -18.85
C THR A 562 22.21 -4.26 -19.58
N GLU A 563 21.04 -3.91 -20.11
CA GLU A 563 20.79 -2.62 -20.79
C GLU A 563 21.01 -1.41 -19.89
N HIS A 564 20.76 -1.52 -18.60
CA HIS A 564 20.92 -0.41 -17.65
C HIS A 564 22.38 0.00 -17.44
N MET A 565 23.32 -0.86 -17.84
CA MET A 565 24.75 -0.60 -17.71
C MET A 565 25.31 0.34 -18.78
N PHE A 566 24.52 0.68 -19.82
CA PHE A 566 24.97 1.43 -20.98
C PHE A 566 24.68 2.92 -20.94
N PHE A 567 23.85 3.38 -19.98
CA PHE A 567 23.43 4.77 -19.92
C PHE A 567 24.43 5.73 -19.26
N GLU A 568 25.50 5.22 -18.67
CA GLU A 568 26.54 6.06 -18.08
C GLU A 568 27.34 6.80 -19.17
N GLU A 569 27.77 8.01 -18.80
CA GLU A 569 28.60 8.84 -19.67
C GLU A 569 29.87 8.06 -20.09
N GLY A 570 30.18 8.11 -21.38
CA GLY A 570 31.31 7.39 -21.96
C GLY A 570 31.01 5.96 -22.42
N ARG A 571 29.83 5.39 -22.04
CA ARG A 571 29.44 4.04 -22.44
C ARG A 571 28.42 4.01 -23.57
N ILE A 572 27.48 4.96 -23.55
CA ILE A 572 26.39 5.01 -24.51
C ILE A 572 26.89 5.16 -25.96
N GLY A 573 28.00 5.84 -26.15
CA GLY A 573 28.60 6.02 -27.47
C GLY A 573 28.98 4.70 -28.15
N ALA A 574 29.67 3.82 -27.45
CA ALA A 574 30.04 2.49 -27.97
C ALA A 574 28.79 1.65 -28.28
N PHE A 575 27.78 1.74 -27.43
CA PHE A 575 26.51 1.02 -27.61
C PHE A 575 25.76 1.53 -28.86
N ARG A 576 25.73 2.85 -29.07
CA ARG A 576 25.17 3.47 -30.27
C ARG A 576 25.91 3.10 -31.53
N GLU A 577 27.24 2.96 -31.47
CA GLU A 577 28.05 2.45 -32.58
C GLU A 577 27.62 1.02 -32.97
N MET A 578 27.39 0.18 -31.98
CA MET A 578 26.93 -1.18 -32.19
C MET A 578 25.54 -1.19 -32.85
N ILE A 579 24.59 -0.38 -32.36
CA ILE A 579 23.24 -0.29 -32.90
C ILE A 579 23.24 0.17 -34.36
N CYS A 580 24.05 1.16 -34.70
CA CYS A 580 24.08 1.75 -36.05
C CYS A 580 25.10 1.08 -36.98
N SER A 581 25.58 -0.12 -36.66
CA SER A 581 26.46 -0.91 -37.52
C SER A 581 25.69 -1.52 -38.67
N ASP A 582 26.26 -1.46 -39.86
CA ASP A 582 25.68 -2.04 -41.09
C ASP A 582 26.17 -3.47 -41.35
N THR A 583 27.33 -3.82 -40.87
CA THR A 583 27.98 -5.13 -41.13
C THR A 583 28.30 -5.84 -39.81
N VAL A 584 28.50 -7.14 -39.87
CA VAL A 584 28.93 -7.96 -38.75
C VAL A 584 30.28 -7.48 -38.23
N GLU A 585 31.22 -7.13 -39.09
CA GLU A 585 32.56 -6.66 -38.74
C GLU A 585 32.50 -5.33 -37.99
N GLU A 586 31.67 -4.37 -38.41
CA GLU A 586 31.44 -3.11 -37.69
C GLU A 586 30.85 -3.38 -36.31
N ARG A 587 29.87 -4.29 -36.25
CA ARG A 587 29.21 -4.62 -35.00
C ARG A 587 30.17 -5.30 -34.04
N GLU A 588 30.95 -6.24 -34.48
CA GLU A 588 31.96 -6.92 -33.65
C GLU A 588 33.02 -5.95 -33.14
N LYS A 589 33.37 -4.95 -33.92
CA LYS A 589 34.33 -3.90 -33.52
C LYS A 589 33.74 -3.04 -32.41
N ALA A 590 32.45 -2.65 -32.50
CA ALA A 590 31.76 -1.92 -31.47
C ALA A 590 31.57 -2.77 -30.19
N LEU A 591 31.22 -4.03 -30.35
CA LEU A 591 31.06 -4.98 -29.24
C LEU A 591 32.39 -5.23 -28.51
N ALA A 592 33.51 -5.20 -29.22
CA ALA A 592 34.84 -5.32 -28.59
C ALA A 592 35.15 -4.16 -27.64
N LYS A 593 34.55 -2.99 -27.88
CA LYS A 593 34.65 -1.83 -26.96
C LYS A 593 33.76 -2.00 -25.73
N ILE A 594 32.59 -2.64 -25.90
CA ILE A 594 31.62 -2.85 -24.85
C ILE A 594 32.03 -3.98 -23.90
N LEU A 595 32.62 -5.03 -24.42
CA LEU A 595 32.99 -6.24 -23.67
C LEU A 595 33.73 -5.94 -22.36
N PRO A 596 34.84 -5.12 -22.35
CA PRO A 596 35.53 -4.83 -21.10
C PRO A 596 34.65 -4.09 -20.08
N MET A 597 33.76 -3.23 -20.54
CA MET A 597 32.84 -2.47 -19.68
C MET A 597 31.87 -3.40 -18.97
N GLN A 598 31.20 -4.28 -19.70
CA GLN A 598 30.28 -5.26 -19.12
C GLN A 598 30.98 -6.28 -18.24
N GLN A 599 32.14 -6.74 -18.65
CA GLN A 599 32.96 -7.66 -17.85
C GLN A 599 33.28 -7.04 -16.50
N SER A 600 33.70 -5.78 -16.47
CA SER A 600 34.01 -5.04 -15.24
C SER A 600 32.78 -4.91 -14.36
N ASP A 601 31.61 -4.62 -14.95
CA ASP A 601 30.33 -4.52 -14.20
C ASP A 601 29.94 -5.86 -13.55
N PHE A 602 30.07 -6.94 -14.27
CA PHE A 602 29.76 -8.27 -13.76
C PHE A 602 30.77 -8.74 -12.71
N GLU A 603 32.05 -8.42 -12.87
CA GLU A 603 33.05 -8.67 -11.81
C GLU A 603 32.65 -8.00 -10.51
N ALA A 604 32.27 -6.73 -10.58
CA ALA A 604 31.83 -5.96 -9.40
C ALA A 604 30.56 -6.54 -8.75
N LEU A 605 29.62 -7.02 -9.56
CA LEU A 605 28.41 -7.67 -9.04
C LEU A 605 28.74 -9.01 -8.35
N TYR A 606 29.58 -9.84 -8.96
CA TYR A 606 30.00 -11.10 -8.35
C TYR A 606 30.75 -10.89 -7.04
N GLU A 607 31.64 -9.87 -6.99
CA GLU A 607 32.33 -9.50 -5.75
C GLU A 607 31.35 -9.04 -4.67
N ALA A 608 30.35 -8.20 -5.04
CA ALA A 608 29.34 -7.71 -4.11
C ALA A 608 28.46 -8.83 -3.56
N MET A 609 28.22 -9.88 -4.36
CA MET A 609 27.34 -10.98 -3.97
C MET A 609 28.05 -12.14 -3.26
N GLU A 610 29.40 -12.14 -3.23
CA GLU A 610 30.20 -13.09 -2.45
C GLU A 610 29.80 -14.58 -2.64
N GLY A 611 29.57 -14.98 -3.89
CA GLY A 611 29.21 -16.36 -4.23
C GLY A 611 27.72 -16.68 -4.23
N TYR A 612 26.86 -15.75 -3.83
CA TYR A 612 25.42 -15.93 -4.00
C TYR A 612 25.03 -15.93 -5.48
N PRO A 613 23.92 -16.61 -5.85
CA PRO A 613 23.50 -16.67 -7.26
C PRO A 613 23.24 -15.30 -7.87
N VAL A 614 23.66 -15.15 -9.13
CA VAL A 614 23.39 -13.93 -9.91
C VAL A 614 22.84 -14.35 -11.28
N THR A 615 21.59 -13.98 -11.53
CA THR A 615 20.91 -14.22 -12.81
C THR A 615 21.05 -12.98 -13.69
N ILE A 616 21.73 -13.14 -14.81
CA ILE A 616 21.99 -12.06 -15.76
C ILE A 616 21.11 -12.24 -16.98
N ARG A 617 20.24 -11.28 -17.24
CA ARG A 617 19.39 -11.25 -18.41
C ARG A 617 20.12 -10.57 -19.56
N PHE A 618 20.14 -11.20 -20.69
CA PHE A 618 20.70 -10.64 -21.91
C PHE A 618 19.86 -9.46 -22.40
N LEU A 619 20.44 -8.67 -23.31
CA LEU A 619 19.84 -7.45 -23.82
C LEU A 619 18.37 -7.67 -24.25
N ASP A 620 17.45 -6.90 -23.69
CA ASP A 620 16.01 -7.07 -23.88
C ASP A 620 15.33 -5.97 -24.71
N PRO A 621 15.55 -4.66 -24.46
CA PRO A 621 14.80 -3.61 -25.15
C PRO A 621 15.14 -3.51 -26.64
N PRO A 622 14.22 -2.98 -27.46
CA PRO A 622 14.50 -2.70 -28.87
C PRO A 622 15.63 -1.69 -29.03
N LEU A 623 16.45 -1.85 -30.05
CA LEU A 623 17.64 -1.01 -30.27
C LEU A 623 17.30 0.47 -30.48
N HIS A 624 16.11 0.79 -31.03
CA HIS A 624 15.74 2.20 -31.27
C HIS A 624 15.59 3.01 -29.97
N GLU A 625 15.43 2.40 -28.81
CA GLU A 625 15.36 3.11 -27.53
C GLU A 625 16.69 3.78 -27.15
N PHE A 626 17.79 3.34 -27.74
CA PHE A 626 19.13 3.81 -27.41
C PHE A 626 19.72 4.76 -28.46
N VAL A 627 19.02 5.00 -29.55
CA VAL A 627 19.55 5.83 -30.65
C VAL A 627 19.66 7.30 -30.23
N PRO A 628 20.60 8.05 -30.77
CA PRO A 628 20.73 9.47 -30.47
C PRO A 628 19.51 10.25 -30.96
N THR A 629 19.06 11.23 -30.19
CA THR A 629 17.86 12.02 -30.46
C THR A 629 18.19 13.48 -30.84
N THR A 630 19.39 13.95 -30.49
CA THR A 630 19.83 15.31 -30.78
C THR A 630 20.80 15.38 -31.94
N GLU A 631 20.83 16.51 -32.68
CA GLU A 631 21.77 16.71 -33.77
C GLU A 631 23.24 16.56 -33.35
N PRO A 632 23.72 17.16 -32.23
CA PRO A 632 25.11 16.99 -31.79
C PRO A 632 25.47 15.52 -31.53
N GLU A 633 24.57 14.74 -30.96
CA GLU A 633 24.81 13.31 -30.71
C GLU A 633 24.90 12.52 -32.02
N ILE A 634 24.07 12.86 -33.00
CA ILE A 634 24.09 12.22 -34.33
C ILE A 634 25.39 12.56 -35.07
N GLU A 635 25.82 13.81 -34.99
CA GLU A 635 27.08 14.27 -35.60
C GLU A 635 28.29 13.55 -34.98
N GLU A 636 28.32 13.41 -33.66
CA GLU A 636 29.36 12.70 -32.93
C GLU A 636 29.42 11.23 -33.34
N LEU A 637 28.28 10.56 -33.45
CA LEU A 637 28.18 9.17 -33.87
C LEU A 637 28.62 9.00 -35.33
N ALA A 638 28.20 9.89 -36.20
CA ALA A 638 28.60 9.90 -37.62
C ALA A 638 30.13 10.00 -37.76
N ALA A 639 30.76 10.93 -37.02
CA ALA A 639 32.22 11.09 -37.03
C ALA A 639 32.93 9.83 -36.51
N ALA A 640 32.42 9.22 -35.45
CA ALA A 640 33.00 8.01 -34.84
C ALA A 640 32.96 6.82 -35.79
N GLN A 641 31.91 6.70 -36.63
CA GLN A 641 31.77 5.59 -37.59
C GLN A 641 32.23 5.88 -39.00
N GLY A 642 32.69 7.09 -39.29
CA GLY A 642 33.07 7.50 -40.63
C GLY A 642 31.87 7.51 -41.61
N LYS A 643 30.68 7.81 -41.09
CA LYS A 643 29.43 7.89 -41.87
C LYS A 643 28.94 9.35 -41.95
N SER A 644 28.10 9.63 -42.93
CA SER A 644 27.44 10.96 -42.97
C SER A 644 26.32 11.05 -41.95
N VAL A 645 25.97 12.28 -41.57
CA VAL A 645 24.84 12.53 -40.66
C VAL A 645 23.54 11.94 -41.26
N GLN A 646 23.36 12.05 -42.57
CA GLN A 646 22.17 11.52 -43.23
C GLN A 646 22.12 9.97 -43.20
N GLU A 647 23.25 9.30 -43.33
CA GLU A 647 23.36 7.84 -43.20
C GLU A 647 22.92 7.39 -41.78
N ILE A 648 23.35 8.10 -40.73
CA ILE A 648 22.96 7.82 -39.35
C ILE A 648 21.45 8.05 -39.17
N LYS A 649 20.92 9.14 -39.68
CA LYS A 649 19.49 9.45 -39.64
C LYS A 649 18.66 8.37 -40.33
N ASP A 650 19.12 7.86 -41.45
CA ASP A 650 18.45 6.80 -42.20
C ASP A 650 18.46 5.48 -41.41
N ILE A 651 19.55 5.14 -40.74
CA ILE A 651 19.65 3.95 -39.90
C ILE A 651 18.69 4.09 -38.71
N ILE A 652 18.66 5.23 -38.04
CA ILE A 652 17.74 5.50 -36.94
C ILE A 652 16.29 5.35 -37.39
N ALA A 653 15.95 5.92 -38.57
CA ALA A 653 14.59 5.81 -39.12
C ALA A 653 14.22 4.36 -39.40
N SER A 654 15.19 3.54 -39.90
CA SER A 654 14.96 2.12 -40.18
C SER A 654 14.72 1.27 -38.94
N LEU A 655 15.18 1.73 -37.77
CA LEU A 655 15.01 1.04 -36.49
C LEU A 655 13.69 1.37 -35.80
N HIS A 656 13.01 2.41 -36.26
CA HIS A 656 11.73 2.81 -35.67
C HIS A 656 10.68 1.71 -35.84
N GLU A 657 10.01 1.36 -34.75
CA GLU A 657 8.97 0.34 -34.73
C GLU A 657 7.62 0.95 -34.34
N ALA A 658 6.55 0.52 -35.00
CA ALA A 658 5.19 0.96 -34.70
C ALA A 658 4.72 0.46 -33.34
N ASN A 659 5.15 -0.73 -32.97
CA ASN A 659 4.83 -1.34 -31.67
C ASN A 659 6.09 -1.98 -31.07
N PRO A 660 6.92 -1.20 -30.38
CA PRO A 660 8.19 -1.70 -29.82
C PRO A 660 8.08 -2.88 -28.87
N MET A 661 6.99 -2.93 -28.10
CA MET A 661 6.77 -4.00 -27.12
C MET A 661 6.60 -5.37 -27.79
N MET A 662 6.11 -5.39 -29.02
CA MET A 662 5.85 -6.58 -29.82
C MET A 662 6.88 -6.78 -30.97
N GLY A 663 7.95 -5.98 -30.96
CA GLY A 663 8.87 -5.87 -32.09
C GLY A 663 10.18 -6.63 -31.93
N HIS A 664 11.22 -6.04 -32.51
CA HIS A 664 12.56 -6.62 -32.58
C HIS A 664 13.33 -6.35 -31.26
N ARG A 665 13.12 -7.20 -30.30
CA ARG A 665 13.72 -7.11 -28.97
C ARG A 665 13.96 -8.51 -28.37
N GLY A 666 14.63 -8.56 -27.21
CA GLY A 666 14.85 -9.78 -26.46
C GLY A 666 15.66 -10.81 -27.23
N CYS A 667 15.24 -12.08 -27.18
CA CYS A 667 15.93 -13.16 -27.90
C CYS A 667 15.95 -12.97 -29.41
N ARG A 668 15.02 -12.17 -29.94
CA ARG A 668 14.98 -11.87 -31.40
C ARG A 668 16.20 -11.10 -31.85
N LEU A 669 16.75 -10.23 -30.98
CA LEU A 669 18.04 -9.53 -31.19
C LEU A 669 19.19 -10.54 -31.26
N SER A 670 19.20 -11.50 -30.33
CA SER A 670 20.24 -12.54 -30.27
C SER A 670 20.17 -13.51 -31.48
N VAL A 671 18.98 -13.72 -32.01
CA VAL A 671 18.83 -14.53 -33.23
C VAL A 671 19.31 -13.77 -34.48
N THR A 672 18.91 -12.50 -34.58
CA THR A 672 19.31 -11.64 -35.72
C THR A 672 20.81 -11.27 -35.68
N TYR A 673 21.32 -10.98 -34.48
CA TYR A 673 22.69 -10.56 -34.24
C TYR A 673 23.36 -11.46 -33.19
N PRO A 674 23.72 -12.72 -33.56
CA PRO A 674 24.27 -13.68 -32.59
C PRO A 674 25.57 -13.21 -31.93
N GLU A 675 26.30 -12.32 -32.54
CA GLU A 675 27.52 -11.71 -31.98
C GLU A 675 27.26 -10.93 -30.70
N ILE A 676 26.05 -10.40 -30.52
CA ILE A 676 25.66 -9.71 -29.24
C ILE A 676 25.62 -10.74 -28.10
N ALA A 677 24.95 -11.89 -28.34
CA ALA A 677 24.90 -12.97 -27.35
C ALA A 677 26.28 -13.54 -27.03
N ALA A 678 27.11 -13.69 -28.05
CA ALA A 678 28.48 -14.15 -27.89
C ALA A 678 29.30 -13.17 -27.01
N MET A 679 29.18 -11.86 -27.25
CA MET A 679 29.86 -10.83 -26.46
C MET A 679 29.40 -10.86 -25.01
N GLN A 680 28.09 -10.88 -24.78
CA GLN A 680 27.54 -10.89 -23.43
C GLN A 680 27.96 -12.16 -22.66
N THR A 681 27.97 -13.30 -23.33
CA THR A 681 28.45 -14.56 -22.74
C THR A 681 29.91 -14.46 -22.34
N LYS A 682 30.77 -13.90 -23.20
CA LYS A 682 32.19 -13.68 -22.88
C LYS A 682 32.34 -12.80 -21.66
N ALA A 683 31.59 -11.71 -21.58
CA ALA A 683 31.63 -10.78 -20.46
C ALA A 683 31.24 -11.48 -19.14
N VAL A 684 30.18 -12.24 -19.14
CA VAL A 684 29.69 -12.99 -17.96
C VAL A 684 30.73 -14.04 -17.52
N ILE A 685 31.15 -14.88 -18.44
CA ILE A 685 32.06 -16.01 -18.14
C ILE A 685 33.45 -15.52 -17.73
N ARG A 686 34.02 -14.54 -18.43
CA ARG A 686 35.30 -13.97 -18.07
C ARG A 686 35.28 -13.30 -16.69
N ALA A 687 34.21 -12.58 -16.38
CA ALA A 687 34.00 -11.98 -15.07
C ALA A 687 33.93 -13.05 -13.97
N ALA A 688 33.16 -14.09 -14.21
CA ALA A 688 33.01 -15.20 -13.26
C ALA A 688 34.34 -15.95 -13.06
N LEU A 689 35.07 -16.22 -14.12
CA LEU A 689 36.39 -16.88 -14.06
C LEU A 689 37.40 -16.06 -13.24
N LYS A 690 37.43 -14.75 -13.46
CA LYS A 690 38.32 -13.85 -12.72
C LYS A 690 38.01 -13.81 -11.24
N VAL A 691 36.73 -13.70 -10.89
CA VAL A 691 36.27 -13.69 -9.49
C VAL A 691 36.51 -15.06 -8.84
N LYS A 692 36.24 -16.15 -9.57
CA LYS A 692 36.46 -17.52 -9.07
C LYS A 692 37.97 -17.76 -8.78
N ALA A 693 38.84 -17.23 -9.60
CA ALA A 693 40.29 -17.33 -9.37
C ALA A 693 40.71 -16.57 -8.11
N ALA A 694 40.15 -15.41 -7.85
CA ALA A 694 40.39 -14.62 -6.65
C ALA A 694 39.76 -15.23 -5.39
N HIS A 695 38.62 -15.92 -5.53
CA HIS A 695 37.84 -16.50 -4.42
C HIS A 695 37.44 -17.96 -4.73
N PRO A 696 38.43 -18.91 -4.69
CA PRO A 696 38.16 -20.31 -5.09
C PRO A 696 37.09 -21.01 -4.25
N ASP A 697 36.85 -20.56 -3.02
CA ASP A 697 35.90 -21.16 -2.09
C ASP A 697 34.43 -20.72 -2.34
N TRP A 698 34.23 -19.69 -3.12
CA TRP A 698 32.89 -19.22 -3.42
C TRP A 698 32.18 -20.16 -4.40
N PRO A 699 30.91 -20.57 -4.11
CA PRO A 699 30.14 -21.43 -5.01
C PRO A 699 29.56 -20.64 -6.16
N LEU A 700 30.41 -20.04 -7.00
CA LEU A 700 30.04 -19.15 -8.08
C LEU A 700 29.54 -19.96 -9.29
N THR A 701 28.26 -19.84 -9.59
CA THR A 701 27.63 -20.45 -10.76
C THR A 701 26.87 -19.37 -11.52
N PRO A 702 27.41 -18.85 -12.62
CA PRO A 702 26.67 -17.88 -13.45
C PRO A 702 25.35 -18.43 -13.96
N GLU A 703 24.32 -17.63 -13.89
CA GLU A 703 23.00 -17.96 -14.44
C GLU A 703 22.70 -16.97 -15.57
N ILE A 704 22.61 -17.49 -16.80
CA ILE A 704 22.34 -16.68 -18.00
C ILE A 704 20.89 -16.87 -18.40
N MET A 705 20.14 -15.76 -18.47
CA MET A 705 18.71 -15.76 -18.77
C MET A 705 18.43 -15.12 -20.13
N ILE A 706 17.80 -15.87 -21.00
CA ILE A 706 17.40 -15.40 -22.34
C ILE A 706 15.98 -14.86 -22.28
N PRO A 707 15.77 -13.57 -22.59
CA PRO A 707 14.45 -12.95 -22.50
C PRO A 707 13.57 -13.23 -23.72
N LEU A 708 12.26 -13.10 -23.54
CA LEU A 708 11.22 -13.04 -24.59
C LEU A 708 11.12 -14.30 -25.47
N VAL A 709 11.44 -15.46 -24.91
CA VAL A 709 11.35 -16.74 -25.63
C VAL A 709 9.89 -17.16 -25.77
N GLY A 710 9.46 -17.45 -26.98
CA GLY A 710 8.13 -17.97 -27.27
C GLY A 710 8.14 -19.38 -27.89
N ASP A 711 9.29 -19.84 -28.36
CA ASP A 711 9.47 -21.15 -28.99
C ASP A 711 10.78 -21.78 -28.51
N VAL A 712 10.77 -23.07 -28.25
CA VAL A 712 11.97 -23.81 -27.80
C VAL A 712 13.14 -23.68 -28.79
N LYS A 713 12.87 -23.55 -30.07
CA LYS A 713 13.89 -23.38 -31.09
C LYS A 713 14.59 -22.02 -31.01
N GLU A 714 13.89 -20.97 -30.62
CA GLU A 714 14.50 -19.69 -30.35
C GLU A 714 15.53 -19.82 -29.22
N LEU A 715 15.13 -20.46 -28.12
CA LEU A 715 16.01 -20.69 -26.99
C LEU A 715 17.21 -21.55 -27.38
N LYS A 716 16.98 -22.64 -28.09
CA LYS A 716 18.06 -23.53 -28.55
C LYS A 716 19.06 -22.78 -29.42
N ASN A 717 18.58 -21.97 -30.34
CA ASN A 717 19.44 -21.20 -31.27
C ASN A 717 20.38 -20.25 -30.47
N VAL A 718 19.83 -19.51 -29.51
CA VAL A 718 20.63 -18.59 -28.67
C VAL A 718 21.52 -19.37 -27.70
N LYS A 719 20.99 -20.44 -27.07
CA LYS A 719 21.72 -21.28 -26.15
C LYS A 719 22.94 -21.93 -26.80
N ASP A 720 22.84 -22.38 -28.05
CA ASP A 720 23.96 -22.97 -28.77
C ASP A 720 25.12 -21.99 -28.91
N VAL A 721 24.83 -20.72 -29.18
CA VAL A 721 25.85 -19.65 -29.19
C VAL A 721 26.45 -19.44 -27.81
N VAL A 722 25.60 -19.39 -26.78
CA VAL A 722 26.04 -19.18 -25.40
C VAL A 722 26.95 -20.32 -24.91
N VAL A 723 26.53 -21.57 -25.12
CA VAL A 723 27.27 -22.76 -24.70
C VAL A 723 28.62 -22.86 -25.43
N LYS A 724 28.62 -22.67 -26.72
CA LYS A 724 29.83 -22.68 -27.53
C LYS A 724 30.84 -21.63 -27.03
N THR A 725 30.37 -20.43 -26.79
CA THR A 725 31.20 -19.33 -26.31
C THR A 725 31.69 -19.56 -24.90
N ALA A 726 30.79 -19.95 -23.98
CA ALA A 726 31.12 -20.20 -22.56
C ALA A 726 32.13 -21.35 -22.42
N ASP A 727 31.89 -22.48 -23.11
CA ASP A 727 32.78 -23.65 -23.03
C ASP A 727 34.18 -23.31 -23.55
N ALA A 728 34.27 -22.53 -24.62
CA ALA A 728 35.56 -22.08 -25.17
C ALA A 728 36.32 -21.19 -24.19
N GLU A 729 35.66 -20.25 -23.53
CA GLU A 729 36.26 -19.35 -22.56
C GLU A 729 36.70 -20.10 -21.29
N ILE A 730 35.93 -21.06 -20.81
CA ILE A 730 36.25 -21.89 -19.66
C ILE A 730 37.46 -22.77 -19.95
N ALA A 731 37.49 -23.41 -21.11
CA ALA A 731 38.60 -24.24 -21.55
C ALA A 731 39.89 -23.42 -21.64
N ALA A 732 39.83 -22.21 -22.21
CA ALA A 732 40.98 -21.33 -22.35
C ALA A 732 41.54 -20.86 -21.01
N ALA A 733 40.68 -20.70 -20.00
CA ALA A 733 41.12 -20.28 -18.66
C ALA A 733 41.70 -21.44 -17.83
N GLY A 734 41.40 -22.67 -18.15
CA GLY A 734 41.82 -23.85 -17.39
C GLY A 734 41.26 -23.95 -15.96
N ILE A 735 40.17 -23.23 -15.70
CA ILE A 735 39.46 -23.22 -14.40
C ILE A 735 38.13 -23.94 -14.60
N ASP A 736 37.77 -24.80 -13.65
CA ASP A 736 36.43 -25.45 -13.67
C ASP A 736 35.37 -24.47 -13.20
N LEU A 737 34.42 -24.15 -14.06
CA LEU A 737 33.32 -23.26 -13.79
C LEU A 737 32.03 -23.85 -14.32
N LYS A 738 31.04 -23.98 -13.44
CA LYS A 738 29.69 -24.40 -13.84
C LYS A 738 28.85 -23.16 -14.08
N TYR A 739 28.01 -23.23 -15.09
CA TYR A 739 27.03 -22.18 -15.41
C TYR A 739 25.72 -22.81 -15.82
N ALA A 740 24.64 -22.04 -15.76
CA ALA A 740 23.31 -22.45 -16.14
C ALA A 740 22.74 -21.49 -17.18
N VAL A 741 21.96 -22.02 -18.12
CA VAL A 741 21.25 -21.25 -19.13
C VAL A 741 19.75 -21.51 -18.96
N GLY A 742 19.00 -20.47 -18.74
CA GLY A 742 17.54 -20.54 -18.59
C GLY A 742 16.86 -19.43 -19.37
N THR A 743 15.58 -19.28 -19.13
CA THR A 743 14.79 -18.31 -19.86
C THR A 743 13.83 -17.54 -18.96
N MET A 744 13.49 -16.34 -19.39
CA MET A 744 12.38 -15.59 -18.80
C MET A 744 11.08 -16.06 -19.48
N ILE A 745 10.12 -16.49 -18.68
CA ILE A 745 8.79 -16.86 -19.15
C ILE A 745 7.92 -15.59 -19.03
N GLU A 746 7.66 -14.96 -20.16
CA GLU A 746 6.95 -13.69 -20.22
C GLU A 746 6.00 -13.57 -21.42
N ILE A 747 5.95 -14.60 -22.27
CA ILE A 747 5.03 -14.70 -23.38
C ILE A 747 3.99 -15.79 -23.05
N PRO A 748 2.70 -15.54 -23.22
CA PRO A 748 1.67 -16.57 -22.95
C PRO A 748 1.92 -17.91 -23.66
N ARG A 749 2.39 -17.88 -24.91
CA ARG A 749 2.75 -19.09 -25.64
C ARG A 749 3.82 -19.90 -24.92
N ALA A 750 4.80 -19.24 -24.30
CA ALA A 750 5.85 -19.92 -23.52
C ALA A 750 5.26 -20.67 -22.33
N CYS A 751 4.25 -20.14 -21.68
CA CYS A 751 3.54 -20.83 -20.58
C CYS A 751 2.85 -22.11 -21.09
N LEU A 752 2.22 -22.02 -22.26
CA LEU A 752 1.49 -23.14 -22.88
C LEU A 752 2.40 -24.24 -23.41
N THR A 753 3.66 -23.91 -23.72
CA THR A 753 4.66 -24.84 -24.26
C THR A 753 5.86 -25.01 -23.35
N ALA A 754 5.66 -24.78 -22.05
CA ALA A 754 6.75 -24.81 -21.06
C ALA A 754 7.43 -26.18 -20.94
N ASP A 755 6.72 -27.27 -21.21
CA ASP A 755 7.29 -28.61 -21.27
C ASP A 755 8.35 -28.76 -22.38
N GLU A 756 8.12 -28.16 -23.54
CA GLU A 756 9.11 -28.15 -24.62
C GLU A 756 10.28 -27.23 -24.28
N ILE A 757 10.01 -26.03 -23.78
CA ILE A 757 11.05 -25.05 -23.41
C ILE A 757 11.97 -25.59 -22.31
N ALA A 758 11.43 -26.35 -21.37
CA ALA A 758 12.19 -26.95 -20.27
C ALA A 758 13.19 -28.03 -20.72
N LYS A 759 13.09 -28.51 -21.95
CA LYS A 759 14.12 -29.41 -22.54
C LYS A 759 15.45 -28.67 -22.70
N GLU A 760 15.40 -27.37 -22.95
CA GLU A 760 16.58 -26.53 -23.17
C GLU A 760 16.88 -25.61 -21.99
N ALA A 761 15.89 -25.15 -21.26
CA ALA A 761 16.05 -24.27 -20.13
C ALA A 761 16.31 -25.03 -18.82
N GLU A 762 17.36 -24.65 -18.11
CA GLU A 762 17.70 -25.22 -16.81
C GLU A 762 16.96 -24.52 -15.65
N PHE A 763 16.43 -23.33 -15.92
CA PHE A 763 15.59 -22.57 -14.99
C PHE A 763 14.60 -21.68 -15.74
N PHE A 764 13.49 -21.34 -15.06
CA PHE A 764 12.52 -20.34 -15.51
C PHE A 764 12.46 -19.20 -14.53
N CYS A 765 12.35 -17.98 -15.04
CA CYS A 765 11.99 -16.81 -14.26
C CYS A 765 10.79 -16.12 -14.93
N PHE A 766 9.71 -15.94 -14.20
CA PHE A 766 8.52 -15.29 -14.76
C PHE A 766 8.73 -13.78 -14.82
N GLY A 767 8.68 -13.22 -16.03
CA GLY A 767 8.69 -11.78 -16.29
C GLY A 767 7.25 -11.28 -16.32
N THR A 768 6.66 -11.05 -15.16
CA THR A 768 5.23 -10.81 -15.04
C THR A 768 4.75 -9.47 -15.59
N ASN A 769 5.65 -8.51 -15.79
CA ASN A 769 5.27 -7.24 -16.44
C ASN A 769 4.83 -7.49 -17.89
N ASP A 770 5.66 -8.14 -18.67
CA ASP A 770 5.34 -8.49 -20.06
C ASP A 770 4.24 -9.55 -20.16
N LEU A 771 4.27 -10.54 -19.30
CA LEU A 771 3.25 -11.59 -19.26
C LEU A 771 1.86 -10.97 -19.01
N THR A 772 1.79 -10.01 -18.10
CA THR A 772 0.55 -9.28 -17.81
C THR A 772 0.08 -8.47 -19.02
N GLN A 773 0.99 -7.71 -19.65
CA GLN A 773 0.67 -6.92 -20.85
C GLN A 773 0.08 -7.79 -21.97
N MET A 774 0.72 -8.90 -22.24
CA MET A 774 0.31 -9.79 -23.34
C MET A 774 -0.95 -10.58 -23.01
N THR A 775 -1.17 -10.91 -21.75
CA THR A 775 -2.36 -11.64 -21.32
C THR A 775 -3.60 -10.73 -21.33
N PHE A 776 -3.47 -9.50 -20.82
CA PHE A 776 -4.57 -8.52 -20.86
C PHE A 776 -4.74 -7.87 -22.24
N GLY A 777 -3.70 -7.83 -23.05
CA GLY A 777 -3.75 -7.22 -24.38
C GLY A 777 -3.67 -5.69 -24.37
N PHE A 778 -3.07 -5.07 -23.34
CA PHE A 778 -2.81 -3.64 -23.32
C PHE A 778 -1.42 -3.32 -22.77
N SER A 779 -0.90 -2.19 -23.20
CA SER A 779 0.41 -1.70 -22.77
C SER A 779 0.35 -1.09 -21.37
N ARG A 780 1.33 -1.40 -20.54
CA ARG A 780 1.53 -0.77 -19.23
C ARG A 780 1.59 0.76 -19.34
N ASP A 781 2.27 1.27 -20.36
CA ASP A 781 2.47 2.71 -20.55
C ASP A 781 1.19 3.44 -20.99
N ASP A 782 0.28 2.76 -21.68
CA ASP A 782 -0.97 3.32 -22.15
C ASP A 782 -2.16 3.08 -21.22
N ALA A 783 -2.05 2.14 -20.29
CA ALA A 783 -3.16 1.71 -19.45
C ALA A 783 -3.71 2.85 -18.56
N GLY A 784 -2.89 3.82 -18.18
CA GLY A 784 -3.32 4.97 -17.39
C GLY A 784 -4.44 5.79 -18.04
N LYS A 785 -4.63 5.66 -19.35
CA LYS A 785 -5.68 6.39 -20.09
C LYS A 785 -7.09 5.87 -19.78
N PHE A 786 -7.22 4.62 -19.33
CA PHE A 786 -8.52 3.99 -19.12
C PHE A 786 -8.67 3.28 -17.76
N LEU A 787 -7.60 2.96 -17.04
CA LEU A 787 -7.68 2.20 -15.78
C LEU A 787 -8.53 2.89 -14.70
N ASP A 788 -8.48 4.22 -14.61
CA ASP A 788 -9.30 4.97 -13.64
C ASP A 788 -10.79 4.72 -13.89
N ALA A 789 -11.21 4.75 -15.15
CA ALA A 789 -12.60 4.45 -15.53
C ALA A 789 -12.96 2.99 -15.18
N TYR A 790 -12.02 2.07 -15.34
CA TYR A 790 -12.22 0.66 -14.96
C TYR A 790 -12.40 0.49 -13.46
N TYR A 791 -11.65 1.25 -12.64
CA TYR A 791 -11.81 1.24 -11.19
C TYR A 791 -13.17 1.82 -10.79
N ASP A 792 -13.54 2.95 -11.38
CA ASP A 792 -14.81 3.64 -11.09
C ASP A 792 -16.02 2.76 -11.47
N SER A 793 -15.89 2.02 -12.56
CA SER A 793 -16.92 1.07 -13.04
C SER A 793 -16.84 -0.31 -12.36
N LYS A 794 -15.90 -0.50 -11.45
CA LYS A 794 -15.66 -1.76 -10.71
C LYS A 794 -15.34 -2.96 -11.59
N ILE A 795 -14.72 -2.71 -12.74
CA ILE A 795 -14.23 -3.75 -13.64
C ILE A 795 -12.95 -4.35 -13.04
N TYR A 796 -12.02 -3.52 -12.60
CA TYR A 796 -10.84 -3.94 -11.85
C TYR A 796 -10.83 -3.30 -10.47
N GLU A 797 -10.42 -4.07 -9.46
CA GLU A 797 -10.25 -3.59 -8.09
C GLU A 797 -8.83 -3.05 -7.84
N SER A 798 -7.86 -3.47 -8.63
CA SER A 798 -6.46 -3.06 -8.49
C SER A 798 -5.74 -3.03 -9.84
N ASP A 799 -4.60 -2.32 -9.86
CA ASP A 799 -3.72 -2.28 -11.03
C ASP A 799 -3.07 -3.66 -11.22
N PRO A 800 -3.29 -4.34 -12.37
CA PRO A 800 -2.70 -5.66 -12.61
C PRO A 800 -1.17 -5.65 -12.73
N PHE A 801 -0.55 -4.48 -12.91
CA PHE A 801 0.91 -4.35 -12.94
C PHE A 801 1.51 -4.19 -11.54
N ALA A 802 0.74 -3.70 -10.58
CA ALA A 802 1.16 -3.58 -9.19
C ALA A 802 0.87 -4.87 -8.40
N LYS A 803 -0.27 -5.48 -8.65
CA LYS A 803 -0.74 -6.69 -7.99
C LYS A 803 -1.02 -7.76 -9.01
N LEU A 804 -0.39 -8.93 -8.85
CA LEU A 804 -0.51 -10.03 -9.81
C LEU A 804 -1.96 -10.47 -9.99
N ASP A 805 -2.39 -10.52 -11.25
CA ASP A 805 -3.65 -11.14 -11.64
C ASP A 805 -3.55 -12.66 -11.47
N GLN A 806 -4.16 -13.18 -10.41
CA GLN A 806 -4.10 -14.60 -10.09
C GLN A 806 -5.05 -15.44 -10.97
N THR A 807 -6.01 -14.80 -11.61
CA THR A 807 -7.03 -15.49 -12.42
C THR A 807 -6.51 -15.82 -13.82
N GLY A 808 -6.04 -14.85 -14.58
CA GLY A 808 -5.56 -15.05 -15.95
C GLY A 808 -4.06 -15.35 -16.00
N VAL A 809 -3.25 -14.38 -15.58
CA VAL A 809 -1.78 -14.51 -15.54
C VAL A 809 -1.37 -15.64 -14.61
N GLY A 810 -1.99 -15.74 -13.45
CA GLY A 810 -1.71 -16.79 -12.48
C GLY A 810 -1.97 -18.19 -13.00
N ARG A 811 -3.02 -18.39 -13.77
CA ARG A 811 -3.30 -19.70 -14.42
C ARG A 811 -2.21 -20.07 -15.43
N LEU A 812 -1.73 -19.08 -16.17
CA LEU A 812 -0.62 -19.32 -17.10
C LEU A 812 0.65 -19.71 -16.36
N MET A 813 0.93 -19.04 -15.23
CA MET A 813 2.08 -19.38 -14.38
C MET A 813 1.95 -20.82 -13.83
N GLU A 814 0.78 -21.20 -13.33
CA GLU A 814 0.54 -22.55 -12.82
C GLU A 814 0.76 -23.60 -13.90
N MET A 815 0.27 -23.34 -15.11
CA MET A 815 0.48 -24.21 -16.28
C MET A 815 1.96 -24.36 -16.60
N ALA A 816 2.69 -23.25 -16.60
CA ALA A 816 4.13 -23.26 -16.89
C ALA A 816 4.92 -24.03 -15.82
N VAL A 817 4.56 -23.91 -14.56
CA VAL A 817 5.19 -24.66 -13.45
C VAL A 817 4.96 -26.17 -13.65
N LYS A 818 3.73 -26.59 -13.88
CA LYS A 818 3.35 -27.99 -14.08
C LYS A 818 4.05 -28.60 -15.29
N LEU A 819 3.94 -27.92 -16.43
CA LEU A 819 4.51 -28.40 -17.70
C LEU A 819 6.04 -28.42 -17.63
N GLY A 820 6.64 -27.38 -17.09
CA GLY A 820 8.10 -27.30 -16.97
C GLY A 820 8.67 -28.42 -16.10
N ARG A 821 8.05 -28.68 -14.95
CA ARG A 821 8.48 -29.75 -14.03
C ARG A 821 8.12 -31.16 -14.51
N SER A 822 7.18 -31.28 -15.43
CA SER A 822 6.91 -32.58 -16.07
C SER A 822 8.08 -33.02 -16.95
N THR A 823 8.79 -32.09 -17.56
CA THR A 823 9.98 -32.36 -18.36
C THR A 823 11.25 -32.39 -17.51
N ARG A 824 11.37 -31.42 -16.57
CA ARG A 824 12.54 -31.26 -15.72
C ARG A 824 12.10 -31.14 -14.27
N PRO A 825 12.01 -32.27 -13.52
CA PRO A 825 11.49 -32.27 -12.14
C PRO A 825 12.23 -31.33 -11.18
N ASP A 826 13.50 -31.09 -11.40
CA ASP A 826 14.38 -30.20 -10.63
C ASP A 826 14.45 -28.78 -11.18
N LEU A 827 13.54 -28.41 -12.09
CA LEU A 827 13.50 -27.07 -12.69
C LEU A 827 13.39 -26.00 -11.60
N HIS A 828 14.33 -25.08 -11.62
CA HIS A 828 14.36 -23.94 -10.68
C HIS A 828 13.47 -22.84 -11.21
N LEU A 829 12.55 -22.36 -10.36
CA LEU A 829 11.48 -21.46 -10.75
C LEU A 829 11.49 -20.20 -9.88
N GLY A 830 11.39 -19.04 -10.50
CA GLY A 830 11.31 -17.77 -9.78
C GLY A 830 10.47 -16.74 -10.52
N ILE A 831 10.33 -15.58 -9.89
CA ILE A 831 9.64 -14.41 -10.44
C ILE A 831 10.51 -13.16 -10.23
N CYS A 832 10.54 -12.26 -11.19
CA CYS A 832 11.34 -11.04 -11.11
C CYS A 832 10.61 -9.75 -11.50
N GLY A 833 9.33 -9.81 -11.83
CA GLY A 833 8.54 -8.61 -12.10
C GLY A 833 8.30 -7.78 -10.84
N GLU A 834 7.62 -6.64 -10.98
CA GLU A 834 7.24 -5.77 -9.86
C GLU A 834 6.44 -6.53 -8.79
N HIS A 835 5.76 -7.58 -9.17
CA HIS A 835 4.97 -8.44 -8.29
C HIS A 835 5.81 -9.19 -7.24
N GLY A 836 7.10 -9.36 -7.47
CA GLY A 836 8.00 -10.07 -6.54
C GLY A 836 8.13 -9.43 -5.15
N GLY A 837 7.78 -8.16 -5.03
CA GLY A 837 7.76 -7.43 -3.77
C GLY A 837 6.37 -7.18 -3.20
N ASP A 838 5.31 -7.63 -3.86
CA ASP A 838 3.94 -7.49 -3.40
C ASP A 838 3.55 -8.68 -2.51
N PRO A 839 3.12 -8.45 -1.26
CA PRO A 839 2.84 -9.55 -0.31
C PRO A 839 1.85 -10.60 -0.82
N MET A 840 0.76 -10.20 -1.45
CA MET A 840 -0.24 -11.14 -1.97
C MET A 840 0.28 -11.95 -3.15
N SER A 841 1.09 -11.32 -3.98
CA SER A 841 1.74 -11.99 -5.12
C SER A 841 2.80 -12.99 -4.64
N VAL A 842 3.55 -12.65 -3.60
CA VAL A 842 4.52 -13.55 -2.95
C VAL A 842 3.82 -14.78 -2.39
N GLU A 843 2.69 -14.60 -1.73
CA GLU A 843 1.87 -15.71 -1.22
C GLU A 843 1.42 -16.65 -2.36
N PHE A 844 0.97 -16.08 -3.47
CA PHE A 844 0.61 -16.84 -4.67
C PHE A 844 1.81 -17.64 -5.20
N CYS A 845 2.98 -17.02 -5.29
CA CYS A 845 4.21 -17.68 -5.73
C CYS A 845 4.57 -18.87 -4.83
N HIS A 846 4.39 -18.70 -3.52
CA HIS A 846 4.56 -19.79 -2.56
C HIS A 846 3.59 -20.95 -2.85
N ARG A 847 2.30 -20.67 -3.06
CA ARG A 847 1.28 -21.68 -3.31
C ARG A 847 1.50 -22.49 -4.58
N ILE A 848 1.95 -21.84 -5.66
CA ILE A 848 2.19 -22.53 -6.92
C ILE A 848 3.54 -23.24 -6.99
N GLY A 849 4.33 -23.16 -5.94
CA GLY A 849 5.57 -23.92 -5.81
C GLY A 849 6.81 -23.29 -6.45
N LEU A 850 6.87 -21.96 -6.58
CA LEU A 850 8.09 -21.29 -6.98
C LEU A 850 9.19 -21.48 -5.93
N ASP A 851 10.45 -21.41 -6.37
CA ASP A 851 11.62 -21.56 -5.48
C ASP A 851 12.07 -20.23 -4.91
N TYR A 852 11.92 -19.13 -5.67
CA TYR A 852 12.29 -17.80 -5.20
C TYR A 852 11.40 -16.69 -5.76
N VAL A 853 11.42 -15.57 -5.08
CA VAL A 853 10.90 -14.29 -5.57
C VAL A 853 12.06 -13.30 -5.64
N SER A 854 12.03 -12.37 -6.60
CA SER A 854 13.05 -11.35 -6.78
C SER A 854 12.37 -9.98 -6.86
N CYS A 855 12.88 -9.02 -6.12
CA CYS A 855 12.30 -7.68 -6.00
C CYS A 855 13.38 -6.62 -5.85
N SER A 856 12.97 -5.35 -5.90
CA SER A 856 13.89 -4.23 -5.65
C SER A 856 14.51 -4.34 -4.24
N PRO A 857 15.71 -3.79 -4.02
CA PRO A 857 16.44 -3.97 -2.76
C PRO A 857 15.65 -3.64 -1.49
N PHE A 858 14.91 -2.53 -1.50
CA PHE A 858 14.15 -2.08 -0.34
C PHE A 858 12.88 -2.89 -0.06
N ARG A 859 12.45 -3.71 -1.01
CA ARG A 859 11.32 -4.63 -0.84
C ARG A 859 11.72 -6.01 -0.31
N VAL A 860 13.02 -6.28 -0.23
CA VAL A 860 13.52 -7.57 0.25
C VAL A 860 12.98 -7.94 1.63
N PRO A 861 12.99 -7.07 2.65
CA PRO A 861 12.39 -7.40 3.94
C PRO A 861 10.89 -7.72 3.87
N ILE A 862 10.17 -6.96 3.06
CA ILE A 862 8.72 -7.17 2.83
C ILE A 862 8.47 -8.55 2.24
N ALA A 863 9.23 -8.93 1.22
CA ALA A 863 9.13 -10.23 0.57
C ALA A 863 9.50 -11.38 1.51
N ARG A 864 10.53 -11.22 2.33
CA ARG A 864 10.94 -12.21 3.35
C ARG A 864 9.83 -12.45 4.35
N LEU A 865 9.22 -11.39 4.86
CA LEU A 865 8.12 -11.47 5.81
C LEU A 865 6.87 -12.09 5.17
N ALA A 866 6.51 -11.67 3.97
CA ALA A 866 5.38 -12.22 3.22
C ALA A 866 5.55 -13.71 2.92
N ALA A 867 6.76 -14.12 2.52
CA ALA A 867 7.09 -15.52 2.28
C ALA A 867 6.96 -16.36 3.55
N ALA A 868 7.41 -15.84 4.68
CA ALA A 868 7.26 -16.51 5.97
C ALA A 868 5.80 -16.65 6.38
N GLN A 869 5.02 -15.61 6.20
CA GLN A 869 3.59 -15.63 6.50
C GLN A 869 2.85 -16.65 5.62
N ALA A 870 3.19 -16.75 4.34
CA ALA A 870 2.62 -17.74 3.43
C ALA A 870 2.92 -19.18 3.90
N ALA A 871 4.16 -19.45 4.29
CA ALA A 871 4.57 -20.75 4.81
C ALA A 871 3.86 -21.11 6.13
N ILE A 872 3.70 -20.13 7.02
CA ILE A 872 3.01 -20.32 8.30
C ILE A 872 1.51 -20.64 8.08
N ARG A 873 0.85 -19.93 7.18
CA ARG A 873 -0.57 -20.18 6.84
C ARG A 873 -0.78 -21.56 6.22
N GLU A 874 0.11 -21.97 5.34
CA GLU A 874 0.04 -23.31 4.72
C GLU A 874 0.14 -24.43 5.75
N ALA A 875 0.97 -24.24 6.79
CA ALA A 875 1.15 -25.23 7.85
C ALA A 875 -0.04 -25.32 8.82
N GLN A 876 -0.93 -24.33 8.82
CA GLN A 876 -2.18 -24.34 9.59
C GLN A 876 -3.28 -25.08 8.82
#